data_e633426d57d4c7a841b708a9fe15af9c
#
_entry.id   e633426d57d4c7a841b708a9fe15af9c
#
_cell.length_a   1.000
_cell.length_b   1.000
_cell.length_c   1.000
_cell.angle_alpha   90.00
_cell.angle_beta   90.00
_cell.angle_gamma   90.00
#
_symmetry.space_group_name_H-M   'P 1'
#
loop_
_entity.id
_entity.type
_entity.pdbx_description
1 polymer ?
#
loop_
_entity_poly.entity_id
_entity_poly.type
_entity_poly.pdbx_seq_one_letter_code
_entity_poly.pdbx_strand_id
1 'polypeptide(L)'
;MKHKLLSILLCLAMALSLLPTAALADEATGAGPIKVGGKTYSSFSDAVNEATPDENGDITYEISGKVDVTDTGWVQVAKAGLTTLSKVKFVGKTEDAEICITQGVAILADQSYDIDVSFEALKLTKLNPQWAGDFGHSTNYFTCWLRNTGRAENTVTYTNCTFPNGVCNNQYGKTVFNNCQFTNSANYNLWNYGGNTEVKNSAFSGVRGIKTYNEGTLAVAPTVKIEQTTFSGLTEKAAIVASKATDITLTNVTATGCIKGLLQKDIEDSTDEQKVTIEANGTGISGDFNITAEMDAEAAKNEFNITAGTFPGGINNDYLAPGANFDATTGEVKMSYVAKIGDTEYPTLADAFAATDKTGDTVIELLDDINMTGKSWTPVEVDGYHGQGVITLNGNGKTITGLSAPLFAGGFAGKSGIVIKDLTIAGADINDTTNNQGIGAFINCVDSMTRIELDNCHLKNSKIVSTGGARVGGLIGWTSGYNKPNDGPVDTKVTLTNCSVENVTIEAKGSVGGLIGHAGANPATYHTITGCTVKDSTLKCTETGKSWRVGDLVGTANVGQVTVDAATSASQNTLTQENADPQEPEGSIFGRKEVGKAGLVIIDNKVVAAGTAYGDIVNKNANEVLVEVSKGHWVKPNEDTVAMIGSKEYTTLPDAITAADENATVTLLKDVTVIKPIEVTKSMTLDLNGHVLTAATASDRSESKDEKNSAIWVTAKNVNLTINGMTAGSGMKMGDTHNTEWKTKVWGFVDLREGSAGSTVTINGGSYTGSTCASDSYHYTALFTVGSESKLVLNNVSAETDERVVKASGCGEVIVSGGTYNITGINAFLGAAFETKTASFTDMKLTAKYGGCVQV
;
A
#
# COMPACT_ATOMS: atom_id res chain seq x y z
N MET A 1 -27.05 -26.94 -21.34
CA MET A 1 -27.07 -27.37 -22.77
C MET A 1 -26.63 -26.26 -23.72
N LYS A 2 -27.01 -24.99 -23.57
CA LYS A 2 -26.61 -23.90 -24.51
C LYS A 2 -25.12 -23.54 -24.47
N HIS A 3 -24.46 -23.63 -23.32
CA HIS A 3 -23.02 -23.34 -23.21
C HIS A 3 -22.12 -24.44 -23.76
N LYS A 4 -22.55 -25.73 -23.72
CA LYS A 4 -21.79 -26.82 -24.33
C LYS A 4 -21.83 -26.79 -25.87
N LEU A 5 -22.93 -26.30 -26.44
CA LEU A 5 -23.06 -26.12 -27.91
C LEU A 5 -22.16 -24.96 -28.39
N LEU A 6 -22.02 -23.90 -27.59
CA LEU A 6 -21.19 -22.73 -27.94
C LEU A 6 -19.68 -23.08 -27.91
N SER A 7 -19.24 -23.90 -26.93
CA SER A 7 -17.86 -24.37 -26.87
C SER A 7 -17.49 -25.28 -28.02
N ILE A 8 -18.40 -26.20 -28.39
CA ILE A 8 -18.20 -27.08 -29.55
C ILE A 8 -18.20 -26.30 -30.85
N LEU A 9 -19.10 -25.30 -31.01
CA LEU A 9 -19.09 -24.41 -32.18
C LEU A 9 -17.84 -23.54 -32.25
N LEU A 10 -17.30 -23.07 -31.11
CA LEU A 10 -16.07 -22.29 -31.07
C LEU A 10 -14.85 -23.15 -31.42
N CYS A 11 -14.79 -24.39 -30.92
CA CYS A 11 -13.77 -25.37 -31.34
C CYS A 11 -13.86 -25.74 -32.81
N LEU A 12 -15.09 -25.92 -33.37
CA LEU A 12 -15.27 -26.16 -34.78
C LEU A 12 -14.94 -24.93 -35.63
N ALA A 13 -15.27 -23.71 -35.15
CA ALA A 13 -14.93 -22.47 -35.85
C ALA A 13 -13.42 -22.20 -35.84
N MET A 14 -12.74 -22.51 -34.74
CA MET A 14 -11.27 -22.46 -34.70
C MET A 14 -10.63 -23.54 -35.56
N ALA A 15 -11.19 -24.74 -35.62
CA ALA A 15 -10.71 -25.78 -36.54
C ALA A 15 -10.92 -25.43 -38.02
N LEU A 16 -11.99 -24.70 -38.38
CA LEU A 16 -12.20 -24.23 -39.74
C LEU A 16 -11.43 -22.96 -40.11
N SER A 17 -11.04 -22.14 -39.15
CA SER A 17 -10.20 -20.95 -39.40
C SER A 17 -8.71 -21.26 -39.51
N LEU A 18 -8.32 -22.51 -39.25
CA LEU A 18 -6.95 -23.03 -39.37
C LEU A 18 -6.63 -23.62 -40.76
N LEU A 19 -7.54 -23.53 -41.72
CA LEU A 19 -7.18 -23.86 -43.10
C LEU A 19 -6.33 -22.68 -43.66
N PRO A 20 -5.13 -23.00 -44.21
CA PRO A 20 -4.31 -21.93 -44.80
C PRO A 20 -5.10 -21.31 -45.96
N THR A 21 -5.20 -20.00 -45.98
CA THR A 21 -5.75 -19.25 -47.10
C THR A 21 -4.88 -19.56 -48.33
N ALA A 22 -5.43 -20.22 -49.29
CA ALA A 22 -4.74 -20.55 -50.52
C ALA A 22 -4.16 -19.29 -51.17
N ALA A 23 -2.84 -19.21 -51.23
CA ALA A 23 -2.19 -18.27 -52.12
C ALA A 23 -2.47 -18.69 -53.57
N LEU A 24 -2.96 -17.77 -54.37
CA LEU A 24 -3.21 -18.00 -55.80
C LEU A 24 -1.94 -18.54 -56.47
N ALA A 25 -2.05 -19.69 -57.06
CA ALA A 25 -0.98 -20.32 -57.80
C ALA A 25 -0.65 -19.48 -59.05
N ASP A 26 0.59 -18.99 -59.10
CA ASP A 26 1.18 -18.53 -60.34
C ASP A 26 1.81 -19.72 -61.04
N GLU A 27 1.58 -19.89 -62.30
CA GLU A 27 2.01 -21.06 -63.10
C GLU A 27 3.53 -21.21 -63.10
N ALA A 28 4.05 -22.21 -62.42
CA ALA A 28 5.48 -22.49 -62.37
C ALA A 28 5.89 -23.30 -63.61
N THR A 29 6.53 -22.66 -64.56
CA THR A 29 7.31 -23.30 -65.61
C THR A 29 8.74 -23.55 -65.16
N GLY A 30 8.96 -24.54 -64.31
CA GLY A 30 10.30 -24.92 -63.85
C GLY A 30 10.27 -26.26 -63.10
N ALA A 31 11.04 -27.22 -63.51
CA ALA A 31 11.01 -28.60 -63.02
C ALA A 31 11.70 -28.77 -61.65
N GLY A 32 11.07 -28.35 -60.56
CA GLY A 32 11.53 -28.68 -59.20
C GLY A 32 10.69 -28.11 -58.10
N PRO A 33 10.54 -28.81 -56.96
CA PRO A 33 9.70 -28.38 -55.87
C PRO A 33 10.32 -27.29 -54.96
N ILE A 34 11.59 -26.88 -55.20
CA ILE A 34 12.29 -25.91 -54.36
C ILE A 34 12.70 -24.71 -55.22
N LYS A 35 12.37 -23.49 -54.78
CA LYS A 35 12.83 -22.25 -55.41
C LYS A 35 13.61 -21.40 -54.37
N VAL A 36 14.81 -20.93 -54.77
CA VAL A 36 15.64 -20.04 -53.98
C VAL A 36 16.43 -19.12 -54.89
N GLY A 37 16.53 -17.82 -54.54
CA GLY A 37 17.25 -16.86 -55.34
C GLY A 37 16.80 -16.76 -56.82
N GLY A 38 15.49 -17.04 -57.08
CA GLY A 38 14.89 -17.05 -58.43
C GLY A 38 15.15 -18.29 -59.25
N LYS A 39 15.95 -19.27 -58.79
CA LYS A 39 16.21 -20.56 -59.40
C LYS A 39 15.39 -21.66 -58.77
N THR A 40 15.06 -22.70 -59.57
CA THR A 40 14.31 -23.88 -59.12
C THR A 40 15.20 -25.12 -59.11
N TYR A 41 14.98 -25.97 -58.08
CA TYR A 41 15.78 -27.16 -57.81
C TYR A 41 14.90 -28.37 -57.56
N SER A 42 15.33 -29.55 -58.05
CA SER A 42 14.69 -30.82 -57.78
C SER A 42 15.26 -31.55 -56.55
N SER A 43 16.43 -31.14 -56.08
CA SER A 43 17.15 -31.71 -54.95
C SER A 43 17.30 -30.66 -53.86
N PHE A 44 17.05 -31.10 -52.59
CA PHE A 44 17.25 -30.23 -51.40
C PHE A 44 18.71 -29.86 -51.26
N SER A 45 19.63 -30.83 -51.46
CA SER A 45 21.08 -30.61 -51.36
C SER A 45 21.58 -29.60 -52.37
N ASP A 46 21.13 -29.67 -53.64
CA ASP A 46 21.55 -28.69 -54.67
C ASP A 46 21.03 -27.30 -54.32
N ALA A 47 19.78 -27.18 -53.89
CA ALA A 47 19.20 -25.91 -53.49
C ALA A 47 20.00 -25.27 -52.32
N VAL A 48 20.32 -26.05 -51.28
CA VAL A 48 21.15 -25.59 -50.15
C VAL A 48 22.56 -25.26 -50.59
N ASN A 49 23.14 -26.06 -51.54
CA ASN A 49 24.51 -25.87 -52.00
C ASN A 49 24.68 -24.63 -52.84
N GLU A 50 23.71 -24.16 -53.57
CA GLU A 50 23.79 -23.02 -54.46
C GLU A 50 23.13 -21.75 -53.91
N ALA A 51 22.40 -21.83 -52.80
CA ALA A 51 21.77 -20.68 -52.18
C ALA A 51 22.78 -19.60 -51.75
N THR A 52 22.42 -18.36 -51.98
CA THR A 52 23.17 -17.19 -51.57
C THR A 52 22.26 -16.24 -50.79
N PRO A 53 22.71 -15.59 -49.74
CA PRO A 53 21.91 -14.59 -49.00
C PRO A 53 21.48 -13.45 -49.88
N ASP A 54 20.32 -12.88 -49.63
CA ASP A 54 19.86 -11.61 -50.19
C ASP A 54 20.58 -10.42 -49.59
N GLU A 55 20.14 -9.22 -49.93
CA GLU A 55 20.70 -7.94 -49.44
C GLU A 55 20.57 -7.75 -47.93
N ASN A 56 19.67 -8.46 -47.26
CA ASN A 56 19.43 -8.47 -45.82
C ASN A 56 20.21 -9.59 -45.11
N GLY A 57 20.94 -10.40 -45.83
CA GLY A 57 21.60 -11.58 -45.28
C GLY A 57 20.68 -12.80 -45.10
N ASP A 58 19.48 -12.80 -45.66
CA ASP A 58 18.50 -13.88 -45.51
C ASP A 58 18.53 -14.84 -46.71
N ILE A 59 18.28 -16.15 -46.47
CA ILE A 59 18.03 -17.13 -47.52
C ILE A 59 16.58 -17.63 -47.32
N THR A 60 15.78 -17.53 -48.41
CA THR A 60 14.40 -18.02 -48.39
C THR A 60 14.25 -19.14 -49.42
N TYR A 61 13.87 -20.34 -48.97
CA TYR A 61 13.50 -21.49 -49.76
C TYR A 61 11.97 -21.56 -49.89
N GLU A 62 11.45 -21.38 -51.08
CA GLU A 62 10.03 -21.56 -51.41
C GLU A 62 9.79 -23.02 -51.81
N ILE A 63 8.89 -23.71 -51.13
CA ILE A 63 8.61 -25.13 -51.30
C ILE A 63 7.22 -25.31 -51.92
N SER A 64 7.18 -26.02 -53.06
CA SER A 64 5.94 -26.35 -53.75
C SER A 64 5.87 -27.86 -53.97
N GLY A 65 4.96 -28.52 -53.26
CA GLY A 65 4.88 -29.99 -53.23
C GLY A 65 5.90 -30.62 -52.27
N LYS A 66 6.11 -31.96 -52.44
CA LYS A 66 6.97 -32.71 -51.52
C LYS A 66 8.44 -32.66 -51.91
N VAL A 67 9.28 -32.36 -50.90
CA VAL A 67 10.74 -32.38 -50.97
C VAL A 67 11.29 -33.51 -50.09
N ASP A 68 11.95 -34.48 -50.69
CA ASP A 68 12.65 -35.52 -49.96
C ASP A 68 14.11 -35.12 -49.68
N VAL A 69 14.48 -35.07 -48.43
CA VAL A 69 15.87 -34.86 -47.99
C VAL A 69 16.53 -36.22 -47.90
N THR A 70 17.36 -36.53 -48.88
CA THR A 70 17.99 -37.83 -49.05
C THR A 70 19.43 -37.89 -48.56
N ASP A 71 19.96 -36.77 -48.05
CA ASP A 71 21.29 -36.69 -47.49
C ASP A 71 21.45 -37.61 -46.28
N THR A 72 22.56 -38.33 -46.18
CA THR A 72 22.90 -39.12 -45.00
C THR A 72 23.63 -38.30 -43.96
N GLY A 73 23.17 -38.33 -42.72
CA GLY A 73 23.73 -37.56 -41.61
C GLY A 73 23.04 -36.21 -41.40
N TRP A 74 23.81 -35.17 -41.14
CA TRP A 74 23.31 -33.82 -40.86
C TRP A 74 23.28 -32.98 -42.14
N VAL A 75 22.16 -32.39 -42.46
CA VAL A 75 22.00 -31.51 -43.61
C VAL A 75 22.24 -30.08 -43.19
N GLN A 76 23.37 -29.50 -43.61
CA GLN A 76 23.73 -28.14 -43.27
C GLN A 76 23.02 -27.11 -44.17
N VAL A 77 22.21 -26.23 -43.59
CA VAL A 77 21.52 -25.11 -44.28
C VAL A 77 22.28 -23.79 -44.25
N ALA A 78 23.39 -23.75 -43.53
CA ALA A 78 24.31 -22.64 -43.52
C ALA A 78 25.72 -23.11 -43.85
N LYS A 79 26.35 -22.53 -44.84
CA LYS A 79 27.69 -22.90 -45.28
C LYS A 79 28.78 -22.06 -44.61
N ALA A 80 29.92 -22.72 -44.36
CA ALA A 80 31.17 -22.02 -44.04
C ALA A 80 31.54 -20.98 -45.13
N GLY A 81 31.75 -19.74 -44.70
CA GLY A 81 32.13 -18.64 -45.60
C GLY A 81 31.04 -17.61 -45.91
N LEU A 82 29.80 -17.80 -45.47
CA LEU A 82 28.74 -16.78 -45.56
C LEU A 82 28.80 -15.86 -44.35
N THR A 83 29.54 -14.77 -44.43
CA THR A 83 29.74 -13.82 -43.29
C THR A 83 28.56 -12.88 -43.01
N THR A 84 27.53 -12.91 -43.88
CA THR A 84 26.36 -12.02 -43.81
C THR A 84 25.04 -12.74 -43.58
N LEU A 85 25.04 -14.06 -43.37
CA LEU A 85 23.81 -14.85 -43.20
C LEU A 85 23.20 -14.56 -41.83
N SER A 86 21.93 -14.11 -41.81
CA SER A 86 21.18 -13.80 -40.60
C SER A 86 19.99 -14.71 -40.36
N LYS A 87 19.28 -15.10 -41.42
CA LYS A 87 18.08 -15.97 -41.34
C LYS A 87 17.99 -16.97 -42.48
N VAL A 88 17.53 -18.17 -42.15
CA VAL A 88 17.15 -19.20 -43.13
C VAL A 88 15.66 -19.45 -43.00
N LYS A 89 14.91 -19.28 -44.10
CA LYS A 89 13.45 -19.42 -44.13
C LYS A 89 13.05 -20.51 -45.11
N PHE A 90 12.18 -21.42 -44.68
CA PHE A 90 11.52 -22.41 -45.51
C PHE A 90 10.02 -22.10 -45.56
N VAL A 91 9.46 -21.80 -46.70
CA VAL A 91 8.08 -21.33 -46.85
C VAL A 91 7.31 -22.22 -47.83
N GLY A 92 6.28 -22.89 -47.35
CA GLY A 92 5.34 -23.64 -48.20
C GLY A 92 4.51 -22.72 -49.07
N LYS A 93 4.44 -23.03 -50.37
CA LYS A 93 3.67 -22.25 -51.36
C LYS A 93 2.43 -23.01 -51.88
N THR A 94 2.31 -24.31 -51.61
CA THR A 94 1.18 -25.13 -51.96
C THR A 94 0.67 -25.89 -50.74
N GLU A 95 -0.57 -26.35 -50.75
CA GLU A 95 -1.17 -27.10 -49.62
C GLU A 95 -0.44 -28.43 -49.34
N ASP A 96 0.20 -29.02 -50.33
CA ASP A 96 0.98 -30.25 -50.21
C ASP A 96 2.47 -30.03 -49.98
N ALA A 97 2.87 -28.79 -49.69
CA ALA A 97 4.27 -28.43 -49.38
C ALA A 97 4.77 -29.23 -48.18
N GLU A 98 5.74 -30.11 -48.42
CA GLU A 98 6.29 -31.02 -47.43
C GLU A 98 7.82 -31.06 -47.53
N ILE A 99 8.48 -31.02 -46.39
CA ILE A 99 9.88 -31.40 -46.25
C ILE A 99 9.93 -32.74 -45.50
N CYS A 100 10.43 -33.76 -46.17
CA CYS A 100 10.55 -35.10 -45.60
C CYS A 100 12.02 -35.51 -45.47
N ILE A 101 12.49 -35.71 -44.25
CA ILE A 101 13.84 -36.28 -44.02
C ILE A 101 13.72 -37.80 -44.19
N THR A 102 14.32 -38.35 -45.27
CA THR A 102 14.21 -39.78 -45.62
C THR A 102 15.43 -40.60 -45.22
N GLN A 103 16.62 -40.03 -45.14
CA GLN A 103 17.85 -40.74 -44.85
C GLN A 103 18.72 -40.05 -43.77
N GLY A 104 18.58 -38.76 -43.57
CA GLY A 104 19.41 -37.97 -42.65
C GLY A 104 18.92 -38.01 -41.22
N VAL A 105 19.72 -37.40 -40.35
CA VAL A 105 19.43 -37.23 -38.91
C VAL A 105 18.56 -36.01 -38.68
N ALA A 106 19.04 -34.85 -39.15
CA ALA A 106 18.40 -33.57 -38.88
C ALA A 106 18.91 -32.46 -39.82
N ILE A 107 18.15 -31.36 -39.90
CA ILE A 107 18.62 -30.13 -40.49
C ILE A 107 19.50 -29.42 -39.43
N LEU A 108 20.68 -28.97 -39.89
CA LEU A 108 21.67 -28.37 -39.03
C LEU A 108 22.05 -26.97 -39.54
N ALA A 109 22.08 -25.99 -38.68
CA ALA A 109 22.77 -24.73 -38.90
C ALA A 109 24.14 -24.75 -38.22
N ASP A 110 25.21 -24.31 -38.91
CA ASP A 110 26.58 -24.40 -38.42
C ASP A 110 26.81 -23.47 -37.20
N GLN A 111 27.71 -23.89 -36.33
CA GLN A 111 28.08 -23.27 -35.07
C GLN A 111 28.68 -21.87 -35.20
N SER A 112 29.10 -21.47 -36.40
CA SER A 112 29.87 -20.26 -36.63
C SER A 112 29.04 -18.99 -36.81
N TYR A 113 27.72 -19.12 -36.90
CA TYR A 113 26.83 -18.04 -37.29
C TYR A 113 25.69 -17.82 -36.29
N ASP A 114 25.35 -16.52 -36.08
CA ASP A 114 24.11 -16.11 -35.43
C ASP A 114 22.97 -16.22 -36.44
N ILE A 115 22.30 -17.37 -36.49
CA ILE A 115 21.28 -17.67 -37.49
C ILE A 115 19.99 -18.07 -36.82
N ASP A 116 18.90 -17.43 -37.19
CA ASP A 116 17.56 -17.90 -36.93
C ASP A 116 17.07 -18.77 -38.10
N VAL A 117 16.40 -19.88 -37.79
CA VAL A 117 15.77 -20.72 -38.81
C VAL A 117 14.27 -20.72 -38.65
N SER A 118 13.53 -20.55 -39.71
CA SER A 118 12.06 -20.60 -39.69
C SER A 118 11.47 -21.51 -40.75
N PHE A 119 10.38 -22.18 -40.38
CA PHE A 119 9.53 -22.98 -41.23
C PHE A 119 8.12 -22.42 -41.19
N GLU A 120 7.53 -22.19 -42.36
CA GLU A 120 6.21 -21.62 -42.49
C GLU A 120 5.32 -22.38 -43.46
N ALA A 121 4.10 -22.73 -43.05
CA ALA A 121 3.10 -23.41 -43.86
C ALA A 121 3.59 -24.72 -44.49
N LEU A 122 4.25 -25.56 -43.68
CA LEU A 122 4.86 -26.79 -44.17
C LEU A 122 4.38 -28.02 -43.39
N LYS A 123 4.25 -29.13 -44.09
CA LYS A 123 4.24 -30.46 -43.48
C LYS A 123 5.68 -30.91 -43.28
N LEU A 124 6.05 -31.26 -42.05
CA LEU A 124 7.40 -31.63 -41.68
C LEU A 124 7.42 -33.08 -41.18
N THR A 125 8.11 -33.95 -41.94
CA THR A 125 8.06 -35.42 -41.73
C THR A 125 9.45 -36.02 -41.69
N LYS A 126 9.52 -37.21 -41.09
CA LYS A 126 10.70 -38.08 -41.10
C LYS A 126 10.28 -39.51 -41.30
N LEU A 127 10.83 -40.19 -42.33
CA LEU A 127 10.38 -41.53 -42.77
C LEU A 127 11.37 -42.66 -42.48
N ASN A 128 12.58 -42.40 -42.04
CA ASN A 128 13.51 -43.52 -41.89
C ASN A 128 13.98 -43.72 -40.44
N PRO A 129 13.61 -44.87 -39.82
CA PRO A 129 14.05 -45.23 -38.48
C PRO A 129 15.38 -45.99 -38.44
N GLN A 130 16.10 -46.18 -39.54
CA GLN A 130 17.25 -47.12 -39.58
C GLN A 130 18.56 -46.54 -39.04
N TRP A 131 18.61 -45.28 -38.61
CA TRP A 131 19.84 -44.75 -38.02
C TRP A 131 19.83 -44.91 -36.50
N ALA A 132 20.54 -45.96 -36.05
CA ALA A 132 20.78 -46.22 -34.64
C ALA A 132 22.13 -45.61 -34.22
N GLY A 133 22.27 -44.27 -34.29
CA GLY A 133 23.41 -43.56 -33.70
C GLY A 133 23.15 -43.20 -32.25
N ASP A 134 24.15 -42.71 -31.56
CA ASP A 134 24.13 -42.37 -30.10
C ASP A 134 23.04 -41.35 -29.66
N PHE A 135 22.26 -40.83 -30.60
CA PHE A 135 21.13 -39.96 -30.36
C PHE A 135 19.79 -40.69 -30.63
N GLY A 136 19.51 -41.68 -29.84
CA GLY A 136 18.31 -42.57 -29.98
C GLY A 136 16.95 -41.86 -30.10
N HIS A 137 16.86 -40.60 -29.78
CA HIS A 137 15.63 -39.82 -29.79
C HIS A 137 15.39 -39.04 -31.08
N SER A 138 16.42 -38.71 -31.85
CA SER A 138 16.29 -37.97 -33.11
C SER A 138 15.89 -38.84 -34.30
N THR A 139 15.97 -40.17 -34.16
CA THR A 139 15.75 -41.09 -35.26
C THR A 139 14.34 -41.12 -35.82
N ASN A 140 13.35 -40.76 -34.98
CA ASN A 140 11.92 -40.84 -35.33
C ASN A 140 11.23 -39.50 -35.45
N TYR A 141 11.92 -38.41 -35.23
CA TYR A 141 11.34 -37.05 -35.18
C TYR A 141 11.93 -36.14 -36.26
N PHE A 142 11.12 -35.22 -36.79
CA PHE A 142 11.66 -34.10 -37.52
C PHE A 142 12.52 -33.26 -36.57
N THR A 143 13.71 -32.87 -37.01
CA THR A 143 14.63 -32.13 -36.13
C THR A 143 15.34 -31.04 -36.91
N CYS A 144 15.33 -29.84 -36.38
CA CYS A 144 16.21 -28.77 -36.83
C CYS A 144 17.04 -28.29 -35.60
N TRP A 145 18.36 -28.46 -35.67
CA TRP A 145 19.26 -28.06 -34.60
C TRP A 145 20.10 -26.88 -35.01
N LEU A 146 20.08 -25.86 -34.12
CA LEU A 146 21.06 -24.77 -34.11
C LEU A 146 22.17 -25.20 -33.16
N ARG A 147 23.19 -25.84 -33.67
CA ARG A 147 24.29 -26.39 -32.86
C ARG A 147 25.27 -25.28 -32.50
N ASN A 148 24.95 -24.49 -31.50
CA ASN A 148 25.86 -23.48 -30.99
C ASN A 148 26.10 -23.67 -29.49
N THR A 149 27.29 -24.06 -29.12
CA THR A 149 27.71 -24.41 -27.75
C THR A 149 27.88 -23.18 -26.84
N GLY A 150 27.48 -22.00 -27.23
CA GLY A 150 27.72 -20.81 -26.42
C GLY A 150 26.70 -19.68 -26.59
N ARG A 151 25.70 -19.81 -27.44
CA ARG A 151 24.74 -18.72 -27.73
C ARG A 151 23.30 -19.16 -27.54
N ALA A 152 22.71 -18.79 -26.41
CA ALA A 152 21.32 -19.08 -26.07
C ALA A 152 20.30 -18.24 -26.88
N GLU A 153 20.74 -17.43 -27.85
CA GLU A 153 19.90 -16.42 -28.51
C GLU A 153 19.29 -16.89 -29.85
N ASN A 154 19.81 -17.94 -30.45
CA ASN A 154 19.33 -18.40 -31.76
C ASN A 154 17.98 -19.12 -31.64
N THR A 155 17.07 -18.82 -32.57
CA THR A 155 15.69 -19.35 -32.54
C THR A 155 15.38 -20.22 -33.75
N VAL A 156 14.73 -21.38 -33.50
CA VAL A 156 14.00 -22.11 -34.53
C VAL A 156 12.52 -21.81 -34.37
N THR A 157 11.89 -21.29 -35.43
CA THR A 157 10.46 -20.96 -35.44
C THR A 157 9.69 -21.81 -36.45
N TYR A 158 8.60 -22.42 -35.99
CA TYR A 158 7.63 -23.11 -36.80
C TYR A 158 6.31 -22.36 -36.77
N THR A 159 5.81 -21.96 -37.91
CA THR A 159 4.53 -21.25 -38.02
C THR A 159 3.62 -21.97 -39.03
N ASN A 160 2.38 -22.26 -38.65
CA ASN A 160 1.41 -22.96 -39.49
C ASN A 160 1.92 -24.32 -40.01
N CYS A 161 2.72 -25.04 -39.22
CA CYS A 161 3.32 -26.32 -39.64
C CYS A 161 2.56 -27.50 -39.06
N THR A 162 2.67 -28.65 -39.79
CA THR A 162 2.09 -29.94 -39.36
C THR A 162 3.19 -30.97 -39.13
N PHE A 163 3.09 -31.74 -38.03
CA PHE A 163 4.09 -32.73 -37.60
C PHE A 163 3.44 -34.12 -37.44
N PRO A 164 3.27 -34.89 -38.50
CA PRO A 164 2.67 -36.22 -38.39
C PRO A 164 3.53 -37.26 -37.65
N ASN A 165 4.84 -37.06 -37.64
CA ASN A 165 5.79 -37.95 -36.95
C ASN A 165 6.35 -37.32 -35.69
N GLY A 166 5.84 -36.13 -35.29
CA GLY A 166 6.36 -35.36 -34.19
C GLY A 166 7.65 -34.59 -34.51
N VAL A 167 8.12 -33.85 -33.53
CA VAL A 167 9.30 -32.98 -33.64
C VAL A 167 10.16 -33.10 -32.38
N CYS A 168 11.48 -33.04 -32.55
CA CYS A 168 12.44 -32.82 -31.46
C CYS A 168 12.93 -31.38 -31.54
N ASN A 169 12.93 -30.68 -30.40
CA ASN A 169 13.32 -29.28 -30.37
C ASN A 169 14.85 -29.08 -30.40
N ASN A 170 15.25 -27.81 -30.51
CA ASN A 170 16.63 -27.38 -30.42
C ASN A 170 17.15 -27.50 -28.96
N GLN A 171 18.23 -28.22 -28.73
CA GLN A 171 18.78 -28.49 -27.41
C GLN A 171 19.38 -27.24 -26.71
N TYR A 172 19.97 -26.32 -27.48
CA TYR A 172 20.78 -25.24 -26.94
C TYR A 172 20.19 -23.82 -27.14
N GLY A 173 19.12 -23.71 -27.91
CA GLY A 173 18.51 -22.44 -28.25
C GLY A 173 17.05 -22.38 -27.86
N LYS A 174 16.37 -21.45 -28.51
CA LYS A 174 14.91 -21.27 -28.37
C LYS A 174 14.20 -21.94 -29.53
N THR A 175 13.11 -22.65 -29.23
CA THR A 175 12.21 -23.17 -30.25
C THR A 175 10.81 -22.62 -30.06
N VAL A 176 10.20 -22.11 -31.13
CA VAL A 176 8.87 -21.52 -31.10
C VAL A 176 7.96 -22.28 -32.09
N PHE A 177 6.82 -22.75 -31.58
CA PHE A 177 5.75 -23.33 -32.39
C PHE A 177 4.53 -22.40 -32.31
N ASN A 178 4.09 -21.88 -33.45
CA ASN A 178 2.93 -21.03 -33.54
C ASN A 178 1.92 -21.55 -34.56
N ASN A 179 0.70 -21.78 -34.11
CA ASN A 179 -0.37 -22.31 -34.95
C ASN A 179 0.01 -23.65 -35.64
N CYS A 180 0.59 -24.57 -34.88
CA CYS A 180 1.07 -25.88 -35.39
C CYS A 180 0.11 -27.02 -35.04
N GLN A 181 0.14 -28.09 -35.90
CA GLN A 181 -0.64 -29.32 -35.72
C GLN A 181 0.29 -30.48 -35.46
N PHE A 182 0.07 -31.22 -34.40
CA PHE A 182 0.86 -32.37 -34.02
C PHE A 182 -0.05 -33.61 -33.98
N THR A 183 0.26 -34.63 -34.81
CA THR A 183 -0.64 -35.77 -35.00
C THR A 183 0.08 -37.11 -34.94
N ASN A 184 1.17 -37.24 -34.18
CA ASN A 184 1.96 -38.45 -34.11
C ASN A 184 1.16 -39.61 -33.49
N SER A 185 0.95 -40.65 -34.26
CA SER A 185 0.22 -41.85 -33.84
C SER A 185 1.09 -42.99 -33.31
N ALA A 186 2.41 -42.78 -33.19
CA ALA A 186 3.36 -43.81 -32.80
C ALA A 186 4.20 -43.46 -31.56
N ASN A 187 4.38 -42.14 -31.25
CA ASN A 187 5.23 -41.70 -30.16
C ASN A 187 4.85 -40.29 -29.68
N TYR A 188 5.74 -39.61 -28.91
CA TYR A 188 5.52 -38.21 -28.51
C TYR A 188 5.39 -37.30 -29.73
N ASN A 189 4.51 -36.34 -29.64
CA ASN A 189 4.33 -35.28 -30.63
C ASN A 189 5.48 -34.24 -30.58
N LEU A 190 5.88 -33.86 -29.37
CA LEU A 190 7.01 -32.99 -29.16
C LEU A 190 7.94 -33.56 -28.08
N TRP A 191 9.18 -33.74 -28.46
CA TRP A 191 10.26 -34.10 -27.55
C TRP A 191 11.08 -32.83 -27.26
N ASN A 192 10.87 -32.26 -26.08
CA ASN A 192 11.67 -31.12 -25.64
C ASN A 192 12.98 -31.63 -25.05
N TYR A 193 14.07 -31.53 -25.78
CA TYR A 193 15.36 -32.10 -25.46
C TYR A 193 16.29 -31.13 -24.71
N GLY A 194 15.74 -30.19 -23.94
CA GLY A 194 16.52 -29.36 -23.03
C GLY A 194 16.61 -27.85 -23.39
N GLY A 195 16.13 -27.45 -24.56
CA GLY A 195 16.09 -26.00 -24.92
C GLY A 195 14.85 -25.31 -24.38
N ASN A 196 14.84 -23.98 -24.51
CA ASN A 196 13.66 -23.17 -24.20
C ASN A 196 12.61 -23.34 -25.32
N THR A 197 11.42 -23.75 -24.96
CA THR A 197 10.35 -24.05 -25.92
C THR A 197 9.11 -23.21 -25.63
N GLU A 198 8.59 -22.57 -26.68
CA GLU A 198 7.30 -21.89 -26.66
C GLU A 198 6.35 -22.57 -27.65
N VAL A 199 5.14 -22.89 -27.20
CA VAL A 199 4.08 -23.49 -28.02
C VAL A 199 2.86 -22.58 -27.89
N LYS A 200 2.41 -22.03 -29.04
CA LYS A 200 1.29 -21.08 -29.06
C LYS A 200 0.25 -21.47 -30.08
N ASN A 201 -1.02 -21.28 -29.77
CA ASN A 201 -2.16 -21.48 -30.70
C ASN A 201 -2.15 -22.85 -31.42
N SER A 202 -1.65 -23.90 -30.79
CA SER A 202 -1.33 -25.17 -31.41
C SER A 202 -2.25 -26.30 -30.94
N ALA A 203 -2.27 -27.41 -31.67
CA ALA A 203 -3.09 -28.58 -31.33
C ALA A 203 -2.29 -29.87 -31.37
N PHE A 204 -2.51 -30.72 -30.38
CA PHE A 204 -1.88 -32.02 -30.20
C PHE A 204 -2.95 -33.12 -30.21
N SER A 205 -2.72 -34.15 -31.00
CA SER A 205 -3.53 -35.37 -31.01
C SER A 205 -2.65 -36.61 -31.30
N GLY A 206 -3.17 -37.81 -31.12
CA GLY A 206 -2.41 -39.03 -31.34
C GLY A 206 -2.18 -39.84 -30.07
N VAL A 207 -0.95 -40.31 -29.82
CA VAL A 207 -0.67 -41.26 -28.72
C VAL A 207 -0.15 -40.58 -27.48
N ARG A 208 0.82 -39.69 -27.64
CA ARG A 208 1.51 -38.95 -26.53
C ARG A 208 1.71 -37.50 -26.90
N GLY A 209 1.60 -36.59 -25.94
CA GLY A 209 1.75 -35.14 -26.14
C GLY A 209 3.21 -34.67 -26.13
N ILE A 210 3.57 -33.88 -25.14
CA ILE A 210 4.91 -33.31 -24.97
C ILE A 210 5.68 -34.11 -23.92
N LYS A 211 6.94 -34.48 -24.22
CA LYS A 211 7.90 -34.91 -23.21
C LYS A 211 8.93 -33.81 -23.00
N THR A 212 9.14 -33.37 -21.74
CA THR A 212 10.23 -32.46 -21.37
C THR A 212 11.39 -33.26 -20.83
N TYR A 213 12.60 -32.89 -21.23
CA TYR A 213 13.81 -33.59 -20.83
C TYR A 213 14.95 -32.57 -20.61
N ASN A 214 15.74 -32.79 -19.56
CA ASN A 214 16.96 -32.05 -19.31
C ASN A 214 18.14 -33.00 -19.26
N GLU A 215 19.10 -32.87 -20.15
CA GLU A 215 20.29 -33.75 -20.20
C GLU A 215 21.22 -33.62 -18.99
N GLY A 216 20.95 -32.72 -18.05
CA GLY A 216 21.78 -32.51 -16.87
C GLY A 216 23.11 -31.80 -17.10
N THR A 217 23.41 -31.42 -18.36
CA THR A 217 24.60 -30.66 -18.74
C THR A 217 24.32 -29.16 -18.85
N LEU A 218 23.04 -28.77 -18.81
CA LEU A 218 22.63 -27.36 -18.88
C LEU A 218 22.71 -26.71 -17.49
N ALA A 219 23.39 -25.56 -17.41
CA ALA A 219 23.55 -24.77 -16.16
C ALA A 219 22.23 -24.21 -15.65
N VAL A 220 21.20 -24.11 -16.51
CA VAL A 220 19.87 -23.58 -16.19
C VAL A 220 18.82 -24.60 -16.67
N ALA A 221 17.80 -24.83 -15.85
CA ALA A 221 16.67 -25.67 -16.23
C ALA A 221 16.00 -25.13 -17.51
N PRO A 222 15.66 -25.99 -18.48
CA PRO A 222 14.94 -25.57 -19.69
C PRO A 222 13.53 -25.09 -19.31
N THR A 223 13.01 -24.16 -20.10
CA THR A 223 11.66 -23.64 -19.94
C THR A 223 10.74 -24.16 -21.04
N VAL A 224 9.51 -24.52 -20.68
CA VAL A 224 8.44 -24.86 -21.62
C VAL A 224 7.23 -23.97 -21.37
N LYS A 225 6.93 -23.07 -22.32
CA LYS A 225 5.77 -22.18 -22.24
C LYS A 225 4.71 -22.62 -23.25
N ILE A 226 3.51 -22.88 -22.77
CA ILE A 226 2.39 -23.36 -23.60
C ILE A 226 1.23 -22.39 -23.43
N GLU A 227 0.82 -21.78 -24.53
CA GLU A 227 -0.24 -20.78 -24.56
C GLU A 227 -1.32 -21.14 -25.59
N GLN A 228 -2.61 -20.95 -25.26
CA GLN A 228 -3.76 -21.12 -26.18
C GLN A 228 -3.69 -22.43 -26.96
N THR A 229 -3.29 -23.51 -26.31
CA THR A 229 -2.99 -24.80 -26.97
C THR A 229 -3.93 -25.90 -26.46
N THR A 230 -4.35 -26.77 -27.38
CA THR A 230 -5.25 -27.90 -27.11
C THR A 230 -4.55 -29.23 -27.20
N PHE A 231 -4.83 -30.13 -26.28
CA PHE A 231 -4.47 -31.54 -26.32
C PHE A 231 -5.76 -32.36 -26.36
N SER A 232 -5.88 -33.27 -27.31
CA SER A 232 -7.09 -34.07 -27.49
C SER A 232 -6.84 -35.54 -27.78
N GLY A 233 -7.54 -36.40 -27.05
CA GLY A 233 -7.59 -37.85 -27.37
C GLY A 233 -6.25 -38.58 -27.25
N LEU A 234 -5.32 -38.15 -26.42
CA LEU A 234 -4.03 -38.83 -26.21
C LEU A 234 -4.24 -40.15 -25.47
N THR A 235 -3.77 -41.24 -26.03
CA THR A 235 -4.18 -42.63 -25.64
C THR A 235 -3.19 -43.36 -24.71
N GLU A 236 -1.98 -42.90 -24.53
CA GLU A 236 -0.96 -43.62 -23.74
C GLU A 236 -0.41 -42.86 -22.52
N LYS A 237 -0.13 -41.58 -22.64
CA LYS A 237 0.48 -40.76 -21.61
C LYS A 237 -0.34 -39.46 -21.37
N ALA A 238 -0.02 -38.75 -20.32
CA ALA A 238 -0.58 -37.38 -20.10
C ALA A 238 -0.17 -36.45 -21.24
N ALA A 239 -0.90 -35.34 -21.37
CA ALA A 239 -0.64 -34.31 -22.38
C ALA A 239 0.81 -33.79 -22.27
N ILE A 240 1.32 -33.65 -21.07
CA ILE A 240 2.69 -33.22 -20.76
C ILE A 240 3.32 -34.26 -19.82
N VAL A 241 4.47 -34.80 -20.21
CA VAL A 241 5.28 -35.69 -19.38
C VAL A 241 6.54 -34.94 -18.98
N ALA A 242 6.61 -34.57 -17.69
CA ALA A 242 7.75 -33.86 -17.16
C ALA A 242 8.82 -34.83 -16.65
N SER A 243 10.03 -34.73 -17.18
CA SER A 243 11.19 -35.44 -16.71
C SER A 243 12.33 -34.48 -16.44
N LYS A 244 13.02 -34.70 -15.33
CA LYS A 244 14.10 -33.87 -14.81
C LYS A 244 13.67 -32.42 -14.52
N ALA A 245 14.61 -31.58 -14.08
CA ALA A 245 14.31 -30.18 -13.77
C ALA A 245 13.84 -29.42 -15.04
N THR A 246 12.63 -28.90 -15.02
CA THR A 246 12.04 -28.16 -16.13
C THR A 246 11.00 -27.18 -15.59
N ASP A 247 11.06 -25.93 -16.02
CA ASP A 247 10.05 -24.92 -15.70
C ASP A 247 8.96 -24.93 -16.77
N ILE A 248 7.72 -25.20 -16.38
CA ILE A 248 6.56 -25.32 -17.28
C ILE A 248 5.55 -24.22 -16.95
N THR A 249 5.28 -23.36 -17.93
CA THR A 249 4.23 -22.32 -17.82
C THR A 249 3.07 -22.67 -18.75
N LEU A 250 1.86 -22.72 -18.21
CA LEU A 250 0.63 -23.03 -18.93
C LEU A 250 -0.33 -21.83 -18.91
N THR A 251 -0.75 -21.35 -20.08
CA THR A 251 -1.71 -20.26 -20.21
C THR A 251 -2.80 -20.62 -21.21
N ASN A 252 -4.06 -20.67 -20.79
CA ASN A 252 -5.19 -21.05 -21.65
C ASN A 252 -4.96 -22.40 -22.37
N VAL A 253 -4.60 -23.43 -21.62
CA VAL A 253 -4.35 -24.78 -22.13
C VAL A 253 -5.56 -25.67 -21.85
N THR A 254 -5.96 -26.46 -22.83
CA THR A 254 -7.05 -27.43 -22.72
C THR A 254 -6.55 -28.84 -22.97
N ALA A 255 -6.88 -29.79 -22.11
CA ALA A 255 -6.61 -31.21 -22.27
C ALA A 255 -7.93 -32.00 -22.16
N THR A 256 -8.41 -32.61 -23.27
CA THR A 256 -9.70 -33.31 -23.30
C THR A 256 -9.53 -34.74 -23.82
N GLY A 257 -10.04 -35.69 -23.06
CA GLY A 257 -9.97 -37.13 -23.44
C GLY A 257 -8.54 -37.68 -23.46
N CYS A 258 -7.61 -37.05 -22.70
CA CYS A 258 -6.25 -37.59 -22.50
C CYS A 258 -6.30 -38.62 -21.38
N ILE A 259 -5.88 -39.85 -21.64
CA ILE A 259 -6.08 -41.01 -20.72
C ILE A 259 -5.39 -40.84 -19.36
N LYS A 260 -4.31 -40.06 -19.27
CA LYS A 260 -3.57 -39.74 -18.06
C LYS A 260 -3.69 -38.29 -17.62
N GLY A 261 -4.65 -37.54 -18.20
CA GLY A 261 -4.86 -36.14 -17.90
C GLY A 261 -3.81 -35.19 -18.49
N LEU A 262 -3.62 -34.04 -17.84
CA LEU A 262 -2.77 -32.97 -18.37
C LEU A 262 -1.28 -33.20 -18.06
N LEU A 263 -0.95 -33.69 -16.87
CA LEU A 263 0.45 -33.73 -16.40
C LEU A 263 0.83 -35.08 -15.78
N GLN A 264 1.99 -35.59 -16.13
CA GLN A 264 2.59 -36.79 -15.56
C GLN A 264 4.09 -36.60 -15.35
N LYS A 265 4.62 -37.11 -14.23
CA LYS A 265 6.07 -37.25 -14.03
C LYS A 265 6.61 -38.48 -14.76
N ASP A 266 7.75 -38.34 -15.41
CA ASP A 266 8.45 -39.48 -16.01
C ASP A 266 9.48 -40.03 -15.00
N ILE A 267 9.12 -41.15 -14.37
CA ILE A 267 9.95 -41.79 -13.33
C ILE A 267 11.17 -42.48 -13.95
N GLU A 268 11.09 -42.95 -15.20
CA GLU A 268 12.15 -43.75 -15.85
C GLU A 268 13.42 -42.92 -16.12
N ASP A 269 13.26 -41.62 -16.30
CA ASP A 269 14.32 -40.65 -16.63
C ASP A 269 14.61 -39.65 -15.50
N SER A 270 13.93 -39.70 -14.34
CA SER A 270 14.12 -38.74 -13.25
C SER A 270 15.16 -39.27 -12.22
N THR A 271 16.18 -38.49 -11.98
CA THR A 271 17.01 -38.63 -10.76
C THR A 271 16.32 -37.91 -9.61
N ASP A 272 16.42 -38.44 -8.39
CA ASP A 272 15.68 -37.98 -7.17
C ASP A 272 15.89 -36.51 -6.76
N GLU A 273 16.83 -35.80 -7.37
CA GLU A 273 17.22 -34.44 -6.96
C GLU A 273 16.66 -33.31 -7.85
N GLN A 274 15.88 -33.64 -8.89
CA GLN A 274 15.47 -32.61 -9.88
C GLN A 274 14.04 -32.14 -9.68
N LYS A 275 13.91 -30.83 -9.49
CA LYS A 275 12.65 -30.09 -9.28
C LYS A 275 11.95 -29.78 -10.60
N VAL A 276 10.66 -30.01 -10.66
CA VAL A 276 9.78 -29.54 -11.74
C VAL A 276 8.95 -28.39 -11.21
N THR A 277 9.05 -27.22 -11.85
CA THR A 277 8.26 -26.03 -11.52
C THR A 277 7.12 -25.88 -12.53
N ILE A 278 5.89 -25.72 -12.07
CA ILE A 278 4.71 -25.60 -12.91
C ILE A 278 3.93 -24.37 -12.53
N GLU A 279 3.84 -23.43 -13.45
CA GLU A 279 2.94 -22.27 -13.36
C GLU A 279 1.78 -22.45 -14.31
N ALA A 280 0.56 -22.36 -13.82
CA ALA A 280 -0.64 -22.39 -14.64
C ALA A 280 -1.50 -21.16 -14.38
N ASN A 281 -1.73 -20.37 -15.42
CA ASN A 281 -2.48 -19.12 -15.37
C ASN A 281 -3.48 -19.01 -16.55
N GLY A 282 -4.35 -18.01 -16.50
CA GLY A 282 -5.35 -17.79 -17.54
C GLY A 282 -6.69 -18.49 -17.25
N THR A 283 -7.72 -18.17 -18.06
CA THR A 283 -9.11 -18.62 -17.85
C THR A 283 -9.45 -19.92 -18.57
N GLY A 284 -8.55 -20.44 -19.39
CA GLY A 284 -8.80 -21.55 -20.32
C GLY A 284 -8.14 -22.87 -19.96
N ILE A 285 -7.56 -23.05 -18.78
CA ILE A 285 -7.05 -24.37 -18.39
C ILE A 285 -8.24 -25.27 -18.06
N SER A 286 -8.43 -26.30 -18.84
CA SER A 286 -9.52 -27.25 -18.64
C SER A 286 -9.09 -28.68 -18.96
N GLY A 287 -9.66 -29.66 -18.25
CA GLY A 287 -9.39 -31.06 -18.43
C GLY A 287 -9.18 -31.80 -17.12
N ASP A 288 -8.96 -33.08 -17.20
CA ASP A 288 -8.58 -33.90 -16.05
C ASP A 288 -7.15 -33.55 -15.66
N PHE A 289 -6.99 -32.68 -14.69
CA PHE A 289 -5.69 -32.40 -14.08
C PHE A 289 -5.35 -33.60 -13.16
N ASN A 290 -4.83 -34.65 -13.78
CA ASN A 290 -4.40 -35.81 -13.03
C ASN A 290 -2.89 -35.74 -12.82
N ILE A 291 -2.50 -35.53 -11.57
CA ILE A 291 -1.11 -35.64 -11.13
C ILE A 291 -0.93 -37.10 -10.71
N THR A 292 0.07 -37.76 -11.26
CA THR A 292 0.33 -39.15 -10.90
C THR A 292 0.72 -39.26 -9.41
N ALA A 293 0.48 -40.45 -8.84
CA ALA A 293 0.82 -40.71 -7.43
C ALA A 293 2.30 -40.43 -7.12
N GLU A 294 3.18 -40.61 -8.10
CA GLU A 294 4.62 -40.33 -7.95
C GLU A 294 4.90 -38.83 -7.81
N MET A 295 4.19 -37.96 -8.57
CA MET A 295 4.32 -36.53 -8.42
C MET A 295 3.75 -36.05 -7.09
N ASP A 296 2.65 -36.64 -6.63
CA ASP A 296 2.02 -36.33 -5.35
C ASP A 296 2.93 -36.72 -4.18
N ALA A 297 3.53 -37.92 -4.22
CA ALA A 297 4.49 -38.40 -3.22
C ALA A 297 5.75 -37.52 -3.12
N GLU A 298 6.09 -36.79 -4.18
CA GLU A 298 7.24 -35.91 -4.25
C GLU A 298 6.83 -34.41 -4.30
N ALA A 299 5.59 -34.08 -3.90
CA ALA A 299 5.06 -32.72 -3.96
C ALA A 299 5.96 -31.68 -3.26
N ALA A 300 6.66 -32.07 -2.19
CA ALA A 300 7.63 -31.20 -1.51
C ALA A 300 8.87 -30.86 -2.36
N LYS A 301 9.16 -31.62 -3.42
CA LYS A 301 10.27 -31.38 -4.35
C LYS A 301 9.85 -30.61 -5.59
N ASN A 302 8.55 -30.52 -5.88
CA ASN A 302 8.00 -29.82 -7.02
C ASN A 302 7.37 -28.51 -6.58
N GLU A 303 7.28 -27.54 -7.47
CA GLU A 303 6.67 -26.25 -7.23
C GLU A 303 5.50 -26.04 -8.20
N PHE A 304 4.31 -25.90 -7.62
CA PHE A 304 3.08 -25.65 -8.37
C PHE A 304 2.55 -24.26 -8.04
N ASN A 305 2.16 -23.54 -9.07
CA ASN A 305 1.64 -22.17 -8.94
C ASN A 305 0.43 -22.01 -9.88
N ILE A 306 -0.69 -22.65 -9.52
CA ILE A 306 -1.88 -22.69 -10.36
C ILE A 306 -2.81 -21.55 -9.94
N THR A 307 -3.02 -20.58 -10.82
CA THR A 307 -3.78 -19.34 -10.56
C THR A 307 -5.18 -19.35 -11.18
N ALA A 308 -5.43 -20.20 -12.16
CA ALA A 308 -6.71 -20.27 -12.86
C ALA A 308 -6.91 -21.61 -13.59
N GLY A 309 -8.13 -21.93 -13.94
CA GLY A 309 -8.46 -23.10 -14.78
C GLY A 309 -9.74 -23.79 -14.34
N THR A 310 -10.16 -24.80 -15.10
CA THR A 310 -11.32 -25.64 -14.80
C THR A 310 -10.87 -27.10 -14.67
N PHE A 311 -11.04 -27.67 -13.51
CA PHE A 311 -10.58 -29.02 -13.15
C PHE A 311 -11.77 -29.88 -12.68
N PRO A 312 -12.52 -30.51 -13.60
CA PRO A 312 -13.73 -31.26 -13.26
C PRO A 312 -13.48 -32.48 -12.35
N GLY A 313 -12.27 -33.01 -12.36
CA GLY A 313 -11.83 -34.11 -11.49
C GLY A 313 -11.36 -33.67 -10.10
N GLY A 314 -11.35 -32.35 -9.83
CA GLY A 314 -10.79 -31.77 -8.64
C GLY A 314 -9.29 -31.44 -8.78
N ILE A 315 -8.76 -30.69 -7.80
CA ILE A 315 -7.34 -30.35 -7.71
C ILE A 315 -6.94 -30.31 -6.24
N ASN A 316 -5.74 -30.75 -5.91
CA ASN A 316 -5.19 -30.61 -4.59
C ASN A 316 -4.88 -29.13 -4.30
N ASN A 317 -5.34 -28.64 -3.15
CA ASN A 317 -5.12 -27.25 -2.72
C ASN A 317 -3.63 -26.89 -2.59
N ASP A 318 -2.77 -27.85 -2.33
CA ASP A 318 -1.31 -27.64 -2.22
C ASP A 318 -0.66 -27.27 -3.56
N TYR A 319 -1.38 -27.39 -4.67
CA TYR A 319 -0.93 -27.01 -6.01
C TYR A 319 -1.36 -25.60 -6.41
N LEU A 320 -2.25 -25.00 -5.61
CA LEU A 320 -2.75 -23.68 -5.90
C LEU A 320 -1.72 -22.60 -5.54
N ALA A 321 -1.66 -21.57 -6.36
CA ALA A 321 -0.92 -20.38 -6.04
C ALA A 321 -1.46 -19.73 -4.75
N PRO A 322 -0.65 -19.03 -3.96
CA PRO A 322 -1.15 -18.23 -2.85
C PRO A 322 -2.27 -17.30 -3.33
N GLY A 323 -3.44 -17.36 -2.68
CA GLY A 323 -4.62 -16.58 -3.06
C GLY A 323 -5.51 -17.22 -4.16
N ALA A 324 -5.09 -18.31 -4.78
CA ALA A 324 -5.99 -19.07 -5.65
C ALA A 324 -6.92 -19.97 -4.82
N ASN A 325 -8.17 -20.10 -5.26
CA ASN A 325 -9.19 -20.91 -4.61
C ASN A 325 -9.87 -21.83 -5.62
N PHE A 326 -10.11 -23.08 -5.21
CA PHE A 326 -10.85 -24.06 -6.01
C PHE A 326 -12.31 -24.13 -5.53
N ASP A 327 -13.23 -23.90 -6.46
CA ASP A 327 -14.67 -24.09 -6.21
C ASP A 327 -15.08 -25.51 -6.67
N ALA A 328 -15.29 -26.40 -5.72
CA ALA A 328 -15.69 -27.78 -5.98
C ALA A 328 -17.05 -27.91 -6.70
N THR A 329 -17.90 -26.88 -6.68
CA THR A 329 -19.21 -26.88 -7.35
C THR A 329 -19.09 -26.63 -8.85
N THR A 330 -18.20 -25.71 -9.23
CA THR A 330 -17.96 -25.35 -10.65
C THR A 330 -16.74 -26.04 -11.23
N GLY A 331 -15.85 -26.58 -10.38
CA GLY A 331 -14.54 -27.11 -10.78
C GLY A 331 -13.54 -26.04 -11.17
N GLU A 332 -13.81 -24.76 -10.87
CA GLU A 332 -12.97 -23.63 -11.30
C GLU A 332 -11.96 -23.23 -10.21
N VAL A 333 -10.75 -22.90 -10.64
CA VAL A 333 -9.75 -22.18 -9.85
C VAL A 333 -9.76 -20.72 -10.27
N LYS A 334 -9.84 -19.85 -9.27
CA LYS A 334 -9.80 -18.39 -9.47
C LYS A 334 -8.89 -17.74 -8.46
N MET A 335 -8.19 -16.70 -8.90
CA MET A 335 -7.47 -15.81 -8.00
C MET A 335 -8.46 -14.97 -7.19
N SER A 336 -8.25 -14.94 -5.88
CA SER A 336 -8.87 -13.96 -5.00
C SER A 336 -7.82 -12.95 -4.59
N TYR A 337 -8.16 -11.70 -4.73
CA TYR A 337 -7.26 -10.62 -4.31
C TYR A 337 -7.75 -10.09 -2.96
N VAL A 338 -6.87 -10.08 -1.98
CA VAL A 338 -7.20 -9.65 -0.61
C VAL A 338 -6.74 -8.25 -0.30
N ALA A 339 -5.86 -7.67 -1.12
CA ALA A 339 -5.34 -6.33 -0.93
C ALA A 339 -5.06 -5.63 -2.25
N LYS A 340 -4.97 -4.29 -2.24
CA LYS A 340 -4.50 -3.49 -3.38
C LYS A 340 -3.65 -2.31 -2.95
N ILE A 341 -2.79 -1.84 -3.89
CA ILE A 341 -2.06 -0.57 -3.81
C ILE A 341 -2.38 0.21 -5.08
N GLY A 342 -3.09 1.33 -4.96
CA GLY A 342 -3.64 2.01 -6.12
C GLY A 342 -4.58 1.10 -6.92
N ASP A 343 -4.28 0.89 -8.20
CA ASP A 343 -5.05 0.01 -9.09
C ASP A 343 -4.49 -1.43 -9.16
N THR A 344 -3.39 -1.72 -8.49
CA THR A 344 -2.77 -3.07 -8.52
C THR A 344 -3.28 -3.91 -7.37
N GLU A 345 -3.88 -5.05 -7.70
CA GLU A 345 -4.42 -6.01 -6.75
C GLU A 345 -3.39 -7.11 -6.41
N TYR A 346 -3.40 -7.57 -5.15
CA TYR A 346 -2.48 -8.57 -4.63
C TYR A 346 -3.24 -9.76 -4.03
N PRO A 347 -2.84 -10.98 -4.36
CA PRO A 347 -3.50 -12.20 -3.87
C PRO A 347 -3.26 -12.46 -2.39
N THR A 348 -2.17 -11.95 -1.84
CA THR A 348 -1.87 -12.06 -0.41
C THR A 348 -1.48 -10.70 0.18
N LEU A 349 -1.70 -10.54 1.47
CA LEU A 349 -1.26 -9.35 2.19
C LEU A 349 0.28 -9.24 2.22
N ALA A 350 0.99 -10.36 2.23
CA ALA A 350 2.45 -10.39 2.18
C ALA A 350 2.98 -9.83 0.85
N ASP A 351 2.36 -10.18 -0.29
CA ASP A 351 2.73 -9.64 -1.61
C ASP A 351 2.49 -8.12 -1.68
N ALA A 352 1.37 -7.64 -1.12
CA ALA A 352 1.09 -6.20 -1.04
C ALA A 352 2.17 -5.47 -0.22
N PHE A 353 2.58 -6.00 0.92
CA PHE A 353 3.67 -5.41 1.71
C PHE A 353 5.03 -5.48 0.99
N ALA A 354 5.32 -6.56 0.29
CA ALA A 354 6.56 -6.68 -0.49
C ALA A 354 6.64 -5.64 -1.64
N ALA A 355 5.49 -5.23 -2.17
CA ALA A 355 5.36 -4.24 -3.25
C ALA A 355 5.34 -2.78 -2.77
N THR A 356 5.40 -2.51 -1.46
CA THR A 356 5.39 -1.13 -0.94
C THR A 356 6.62 -0.34 -1.37
N ASP A 357 6.42 0.94 -1.68
CA ASP A 357 7.52 1.88 -1.89
C ASP A 357 8.22 2.18 -0.56
N LYS A 358 9.50 1.82 -0.47
CA LYS A 358 10.30 2.04 0.75
C LYS A 358 10.79 3.47 0.92
N THR A 359 10.53 4.35 -0.04
CA THR A 359 11.01 5.75 -0.04
C THR A 359 9.89 6.78 0.10
N GLY A 360 8.64 6.38 -0.12
CA GLY A 360 7.45 7.24 -0.09
C GLY A 360 6.29 6.65 0.69
N ASP A 361 5.20 7.40 0.78
CA ASP A 361 3.98 6.95 1.41
C ASP A 361 3.30 5.87 0.57
N THR A 362 2.86 4.79 1.20
CA THR A 362 2.12 3.71 0.54
C THR A 362 0.82 3.44 1.29
N VAL A 363 -0.27 3.31 0.53
CA VAL A 363 -1.57 2.92 1.06
C VAL A 363 -1.93 1.54 0.54
N ILE A 364 -2.09 0.58 1.46
CA ILE A 364 -2.61 -0.76 1.21
C ILE A 364 -4.08 -0.77 1.64
N GLU A 365 -4.98 -1.15 0.75
CA GLU A 365 -6.39 -1.34 1.06
C GLU A 365 -6.73 -2.83 1.07
N LEU A 366 -7.40 -3.32 2.12
CA LEU A 366 -7.93 -4.67 2.11
C LEU A 366 -9.21 -4.73 1.28
N LEU A 367 -9.31 -5.76 0.46
CA LEU A 367 -10.45 -6.03 -0.42
C LEU A 367 -11.38 -7.09 0.17
N ASP A 368 -10.83 -8.03 0.95
CA ASP A 368 -11.58 -9.14 1.55
C ASP A 368 -11.02 -9.52 2.92
N ASP A 369 -11.78 -10.35 3.65
CA ASP A 369 -11.33 -10.97 4.89
C ASP A 369 -10.17 -11.94 4.62
N ILE A 370 -9.22 -12.04 5.55
CA ILE A 370 -8.04 -12.86 5.41
C ILE A 370 -8.04 -13.97 6.47
N ASN A 371 -8.07 -15.22 6.04
CA ASN A 371 -7.94 -16.36 6.94
C ASN A 371 -6.47 -16.86 6.97
N MET A 372 -5.84 -16.67 8.14
CA MET A 372 -4.47 -17.11 8.44
C MET A 372 -4.41 -18.34 9.32
N THR A 373 -5.55 -18.95 9.66
CA THR A 373 -5.59 -20.14 10.53
C THR A 373 -4.74 -21.26 9.97
N GLY A 374 -3.76 -21.73 10.74
CA GLY A 374 -2.83 -22.78 10.33
C GLY A 374 -1.74 -22.33 9.33
N LYS A 375 -1.71 -21.05 8.97
CA LYS A 375 -0.67 -20.48 8.11
C LYS A 375 0.34 -19.72 8.95
N SER A 376 1.60 -19.71 8.52
CA SER A 376 2.63 -18.87 9.12
C SER A 376 2.50 -17.43 8.64
N TRP A 377 2.76 -16.47 9.55
CA TRP A 377 2.89 -15.06 9.24
C TRP A 377 4.24 -14.55 9.71
N THR A 378 4.95 -13.84 8.87
CA THR A 378 6.18 -13.14 9.24
C THR A 378 5.84 -11.67 9.46
N PRO A 379 6.03 -11.14 10.67
CA PRO A 379 5.75 -9.72 10.94
C PRO A 379 6.51 -8.80 10.01
N VAL A 380 5.82 -7.76 9.51
CA VAL A 380 6.42 -6.80 8.57
C VAL A 380 7.43 -5.93 9.31
N GLU A 381 8.67 -5.96 8.86
CA GLU A 381 9.73 -5.07 9.34
C GLU A 381 9.67 -3.71 8.63
N VAL A 382 9.78 -2.63 9.40
CA VAL A 382 9.73 -1.26 8.88
C VAL A 382 11.11 -0.63 8.78
N ASP A 383 12.15 -1.30 9.28
CA ASP A 383 13.55 -0.83 9.26
C ASP A 383 14.11 -0.56 7.86
N GLY A 384 13.58 -1.22 6.83
CA GLY A 384 13.93 -0.98 5.43
C GLY A 384 13.40 0.33 4.84
N TYR A 385 12.52 1.03 5.55
CA TYR A 385 11.94 2.31 5.15
C TYR A 385 12.83 3.46 5.61
N HIS A 386 14.03 3.53 5.11
CA HIS A 386 15.05 4.50 5.50
C HIS A 386 14.71 5.91 5.03
N GLY A 387 13.63 6.42 5.40
CA GLY A 387 13.59 7.75 5.00
C GLY A 387 12.37 8.55 5.37
N GLN A 388 11.23 8.35 4.85
CA GLN A 388 10.20 9.37 5.01
C GLN A 388 8.77 8.83 4.80
N GLY A 389 8.62 7.58 4.41
CA GLY A 389 7.33 7.01 4.03
C GLY A 389 6.49 6.55 5.21
N VAL A 390 5.19 6.72 5.09
CA VAL A 390 4.18 6.17 5.99
C VAL A 390 3.52 4.98 5.31
N ILE A 391 3.52 3.81 5.96
CA ILE A 391 2.68 2.69 5.51
C ILE A 391 1.31 2.86 6.13
N THR A 392 0.31 3.02 5.28
CA THR A 392 -1.09 3.00 5.68
C THR A 392 -1.73 1.67 5.29
N LEU A 393 -2.23 0.91 6.26
CA LEU A 393 -3.07 -0.25 6.04
C LEU A 393 -4.52 0.13 6.34
N ASN A 394 -5.32 0.27 5.30
CA ASN A 394 -6.75 0.49 5.41
C ASN A 394 -7.47 -0.87 5.39
N GLY A 395 -7.99 -1.29 6.52
CA GLY A 395 -8.70 -2.56 6.64
C GLY A 395 -10.08 -2.57 5.97
N ASN A 396 -10.66 -1.40 5.68
CA ASN A 396 -12.01 -1.28 5.07
C ASN A 396 -13.09 -2.10 5.83
N GLY A 397 -12.96 -2.24 7.15
CA GLY A 397 -13.84 -3.05 8.00
C GLY A 397 -13.63 -4.56 7.89
N LYS A 398 -12.57 -5.03 7.23
CA LYS A 398 -12.24 -6.44 7.05
C LYS A 398 -11.60 -7.05 8.30
N THR A 399 -11.58 -8.38 8.33
CA THR A 399 -11.04 -9.18 9.43
C THR A 399 -9.87 -10.03 8.97
N ILE A 400 -8.78 -10.02 9.75
CA ILE A 400 -7.70 -11.00 9.65
C ILE A 400 -7.90 -12.02 10.77
N THR A 401 -8.12 -13.28 10.41
CA THR A 401 -8.42 -14.34 11.39
C THR A 401 -7.23 -15.28 11.56
N GLY A 402 -6.93 -15.67 12.81
CA GLY A 402 -5.99 -16.75 13.10
C GLY A 402 -4.51 -16.39 12.89
N LEU A 403 -4.12 -15.13 13.09
CA LEU A 403 -2.71 -14.75 13.07
C LEU A 403 -1.89 -15.51 14.12
N SER A 404 -0.77 -16.08 13.72
CA SER A 404 0.20 -16.77 14.60
C SER A 404 1.35 -15.88 15.07
N ALA A 405 1.45 -14.66 14.54
CA ALA A 405 2.46 -13.67 14.90
C ALA A 405 1.88 -12.24 14.71
N PRO A 406 2.49 -11.22 15.30
CA PRO A 406 2.09 -9.81 15.11
C PRO A 406 2.06 -9.36 13.67
N LEU A 407 1.18 -8.42 13.33
CA LEU A 407 1.09 -7.91 11.97
C LEU A 407 2.37 -7.16 11.55
N PHE A 408 2.86 -6.26 12.42
CA PHE A 408 4.12 -5.54 12.22
C PHE A 408 5.14 -5.90 13.31
N ALA A 409 6.38 -6.14 12.91
CA ALA A 409 7.51 -6.29 13.85
C ALA A 409 7.85 -4.97 14.54
N GLY A 410 7.51 -3.87 13.90
CA GLY A 410 7.96 -2.55 14.27
C GLY A 410 9.30 -2.21 13.64
N GLY A 411 10.03 -1.24 14.17
CA GLY A 411 11.33 -0.88 13.63
C GLY A 411 11.96 0.35 14.25
N PHE A 412 13.18 0.62 13.83
CA PHE A 412 14.04 1.72 14.28
C PHE A 412 14.20 2.77 13.15
N ALA A 413 13.13 3.35 12.65
CA ALA A 413 13.22 4.20 11.46
C ALA A 413 12.80 5.65 11.75
N GLY A 414 13.76 6.53 11.81
CA GLY A 414 13.67 7.91 12.29
C GLY A 414 12.75 8.91 11.60
N LYS A 415 11.97 8.56 10.57
CA LYS A 415 10.97 9.46 9.94
C LYS A 415 9.78 8.74 9.34
N SER A 416 9.70 7.42 9.47
CA SER A 416 8.60 6.62 8.96
C SER A 416 7.45 6.52 9.97
N GLY A 417 6.31 6.05 9.49
CA GLY A 417 5.13 5.83 10.29
C GLY A 417 4.35 4.60 9.89
N ILE A 418 3.50 4.12 10.80
CA ILE A 418 2.52 3.07 10.56
C ILE A 418 1.15 3.64 10.89
N VAL A 419 0.23 3.56 9.94
CA VAL A 419 -1.17 3.93 10.11
C VAL A 419 -2.03 2.73 9.78
N ILE A 420 -2.89 2.29 10.71
CA ILE A 420 -3.80 1.18 10.51
C ILE A 420 -5.22 1.67 10.80
N LYS A 421 -6.14 1.42 9.89
CA LYS A 421 -7.53 1.89 10.00
C LYS A 421 -8.52 0.77 9.72
N ASP A 422 -9.65 0.82 10.41
CA ASP A 422 -10.83 -0.01 10.12
C ASP A 422 -10.50 -1.50 9.98
N LEU A 423 -9.70 -2.06 10.90
CA LEU A 423 -9.21 -3.44 10.84
C LEU A 423 -9.56 -4.23 12.10
N THR A 424 -10.11 -5.43 11.92
CA THR A 424 -10.27 -6.40 13.01
C THR A 424 -9.23 -7.52 12.89
N ILE A 425 -8.55 -7.86 13.99
CA ILE A 425 -7.81 -9.11 14.15
C ILE A 425 -8.61 -10.00 15.09
N ALA A 426 -8.94 -11.23 14.68
CA ALA A 426 -9.74 -12.15 15.45
C ALA A 426 -9.11 -13.55 15.55
N GLY A 427 -9.27 -14.20 16.69
CA GLY A 427 -8.78 -15.58 16.89
C GLY A 427 -7.27 -15.72 16.70
N ALA A 428 -6.48 -14.68 16.95
CA ALA A 428 -5.04 -14.76 16.91
C ALA A 428 -4.51 -15.64 18.07
N ASP A 429 -3.51 -16.48 17.79
CA ASP A 429 -2.79 -17.27 18.79
C ASP A 429 -1.29 -16.99 18.64
N ILE A 430 -0.84 -15.95 19.33
CA ILE A 430 0.54 -15.45 19.26
C ILE A 430 1.34 -15.99 20.42
N ASN A 431 2.31 -16.84 20.16
CA ASN A 431 3.20 -17.42 21.14
C ASN A 431 4.64 -16.98 20.89
N ASP A 432 5.15 -16.09 21.75
CA ASP A 432 6.53 -15.60 21.67
C ASP A 432 7.39 -16.27 22.76
N THR A 433 8.44 -16.94 22.33
CA THR A 433 9.48 -17.54 23.20
C THR A 433 10.79 -16.77 23.11
N THR A 434 10.87 -15.75 22.22
CA THR A 434 12.06 -14.96 22.02
C THR A 434 12.15 -13.86 23.09
N ASN A 435 13.31 -13.23 23.20
CA ASN A 435 13.50 -12.13 24.14
C ASN A 435 13.21 -10.77 23.45
N ASN A 436 12.07 -10.67 22.77
CA ASN A 436 11.64 -9.44 22.14
C ASN A 436 11.36 -8.34 23.16
N GLN A 437 11.53 -7.09 22.78
CA GLN A 437 11.28 -5.95 23.68
C GLN A 437 9.78 -5.74 23.91
N GLY A 438 8.95 -5.96 22.89
CA GLY A 438 7.50 -5.83 22.97
C GLY A 438 6.76 -6.73 22.01
N ILE A 439 5.55 -7.17 22.37
CA ILE A 439 4.64 -7.95 21.54
C ILE A 439 3.25 -7.31 21.59
N GLY A 440 2.67 -7.04 20.43
CA GLY A 440 1.29 -6.60 20.26
C GLY A 440 0.70 -7.20 19.00
N ALA A 441 -0.59 -7.50 18.95
CA ALA A 441 -1.19 -8.15 17.78
C ALA A 441 -1.02 -7.32 16.49
N PHE A 442 -1.08 -6.00 16.60
CA PHE A 442 -0.86 -5.09 15.48
C PHE A 442 0.60 -4.71 15.31
N ILE A 443 1.27 -4.29 16.40
CA ILE A 443 2.65 -3.79 16.34
C ILE A 443 3.43 -4.27 17.56
N ASN A 444 4.61 -4.86 17.33
CA ASN A 444 5.47 -5.30 18.42
C ASN A 444 6.16 -4.13 19.11
N CYS A 445 7.00 -3.44 18.36
CA CYS A 445 7.96 -2.51 18.90
C CYS A 445 8.00 -1.24 18.07
N VAL A 446 7.87 -0.09 18.70
CA VAL A 446 7.97 1.22 18.05
C VAL A 446 9.13 1.97 18.67
N ASP A 447 10.16 2.23 17.90
CA ASP A 447 11.27 3.08 18.31
C ASP A 447 11.56 4.12 17.25
N SER A 448 11.61 5.38 17.65
CA SER A 448 11.99 6.51 16.79
C SER A 448 11.13 6.72 15.54
N MET A 449 9.92 6.20 15.50
CA MET A 449 8.96 6.45 14.41
C MET A 449 8.17 7.73 14.70
N THR A 450 8.00 8.60 13.70
CA THR A 450 7.32 9.89 13.90
C THR A 450 5.82 9.76 14.09
N ARG A 451 5.17 8.74 13.49
CA ARG A 451 3.72 8.59 13.49
C ARG A 451 3.29 7.14 13.60
N ILE A 452 2.56 6.82 14.65
CA ILE A 452 1.85 5.54 14.80
C ILE A 452 0.38 5.87 15.07
N GLU A 453 -0.48 5.35 14.22
CA GLU A 453 -1.92 5.61 14.33
C GLU A 453 -2.70 4.32 14.12
N LEU A 454 -3.51 3.95 15.11
CA LEU A 454 -4.53 2.91 14.99
C LEU A 454 -5.89 3.59 15.16
N ASP A 455 -6.73 3.53 14.14
CA ASP A 455 -8.06 4.12 14.14
C ASP A 455 -9.10 3.05 13.82
N ASN A 456 -10.08 2.87 14.70
CA ASN A 456 -11.12 1.85 14.59
C ASN A 456 -10.52 0.42 14.37
N CYS A 457 -9.51 0.07 15.19
CA CYS A 457 -8.82 -1.22 15.15
C CYS A 457 -9.24 -2.10 16.31
N HIS A 458 -9.58 -3.37 16.03
CA HIS A 458 -10.15 -4.26 17.02
C HIS A 458 -9.39 -5.59 17.13
N LEU A 459 -9.11 -6.02 18.37
CA LEU A 459 -8.58 -7.35 18.67
C LEU A 459 -9.64 -8.15 19.43
N LYS A 460 -10.03 -9.30 18.89
CA LYS A 460 -11.11 -10.10 19.46
C LYS A 460 -10.77 -11.59 19.58
N ASN A 461 -11.29 -12.23 20.64
CA ASN A 461 -11.24 -13.68 20.80
C ASN A 461 -9.82 -14.26 20.60
N SER A 462 -8.81 -13.61 21.15
CA SER A 462 -7.41 -13.87 20.81
C SER A 462 -6.59 -14.23 22.04
N LYS A 463 -5.41 -14.81 21.81
CA LYS A 463 -4.45 -15.15 22.85
C LYS A 463 -3.05 -14.67 22.48
N ILE A 464 -2.39 -13.99 23.42
CA ILE A 464 -1.01 -13.53 23.28
C ILE A 464 -0.22 -14.00 24.49
N VAL A 465 0.79 -14.83 24.29
CA VAL A 465 1.66 -15.33 25.35
C VAL A 465 3.11 -15.00 25.03
N SER A 466 3.85 -14.44 25.99
CA SER A 466 5.28 -14.24 25.88
C SER A 466 6.01 -14.77 27.12
N THR A 467 6.85 -15.79 26.91
CA THR A 467 7.72 -16.35 27.97
C THR A 467 9.11 -15.75 27.97
N GLY A 468 9.47 -14.99 26.93
CA GLY A 468 10.79 -14.40 26.70
C GLY A 468 11.11 -13.13 27.49
N GLY A 469 10.14 -12.55 28.20
CA GLY A 469 10.34 -11.33 28.99
C GLY A 469 9.88 -10.05 28.28
N ALA A 470 9.18 -10.17 27.13
CA ALA A 470 8.63 -9.03 26.42
C ALA A 470 7.54 -8.27 27.22
N ARG A 471 7.34 -7.02 26.87
CA ARG A 471 6.21 -6.21 27.32
C ARG A 471 5.07 -6.41 26.35
N VAL A 472 3.93 -6.84 26.82
CA VAL A 472 2.85 -7.28 25.94
C VAL A 472 1.62 -6.41 26.07
N GLY A 473 1.16 -5.88 24.93
CA GLY A 473 -0.11 -5.20 24.81
C GLY A 473 -1.03 -5.92 23.83
N GLY A 474 -2.32 -5.74 23.95
CA GLY A 474 -3.26 -6.28 22.99
C GLY A 474 -3.03 -5.74 21.59
N LEU A 475 -2.78 -4.42 21.48
CA LEU A 475 -2.56 -3.74 20.20
C LEU A 475 -1.07 -3.49 19.92
N ILE A 476 -0.36 -2.86 20.87
CA ILE A 476 1.05 -2.45 20.73
C ILE A 476 1.84 -2.99 21.94
N GLY A 477 2.99 -3.61 21.65
CA GLY A 477 3.83 -4.16 22.72
C GLY A 477 4.63 -3.09 23.46
N TRP A 478 5.50 -2.37 22.78
CA TRP A 478 6.42 -1.40 23.38
C TRP A 478 6.61 -0.17 22.49
N THR A 479 6.74 0.99 23.12
CA THR A 479 6.96 2.26 22.42
C THR A 479 8.11 3.03 23.04
N SER A 480 8.94 3.64 22.20
CA SER A 480 10.03 4.54 22.59
C SER A 480 10.21 5.63 21.54
N GLY A 481 10.55 6.81 21.97
CA GLY A 481 11.12 7.84 21.09
C GLY A 481 12.65 7.74 21.13
N TYR A 482 13.31 8.19 20.09
CA TYR A 482 14.76 8.16 19.97
C TYR A 482 15.37 9.56 20.08
N ASN A 483 16.42 9.66 20.83
CA ASN A 483 17.20 10.88 20.94
C ASN A 483 18.60 10.64 20.37
N LYS A 484 18.76 10.82 19.05
CA LYS A 484 20.09 10.75 18.41
C LYS A 484 20.85 12.03 18.67
N PRO A 485 22.08 11.96 19.15
CA PRO A 485 22.90 13.14 19.44
C PRO A 485 23.13 14.05 18.23
N ASN A 486 23.08 13.51 17.02
CA ASN A 486 23.41 14.22 15.77
C ASN A 486 22.21 14.69 14.95
N ASP A 487 21.00 14.10 15.17
CA ASP A 487 19.80 14.37 14.32
C ASP A 487 18.71 15.14 15.10
N GLY A 488 18.94 15.43 16.37
CA GLY A 488 17.96 16.02 17.27
C GLY A 488 16.93 15.00 17.78
N PRO A 489 16.08 15.37 18.75
CA PRO A 489 15.02 14.51 19.25
C PRO A 489 13.94 14.34 18.17
N VAL A 490 13.54 13.10 17.91
CA VAL A 490 12.39 12.78 17.08
C VAL A 490 11.23 12.46 18.00
N ASP A 491 10.18 13.29 17.94
CA ASP A 491 8.94 13.05 18.66
C ASP A 491 8.22 11.85 18.04
N THR A 492 8.01 10.81 18.84
CA THR A 492 7.17 9.67 18.46
C THR A 492 5.74 9.90 18.93
N LYS A 493 4.82 10.04 18.01
CA LYS A 493 3.39 10.21 18.28
C LYS A 493 2.64 8.90 18.05
N VAL A 494 1.99 8.42 19.10
CA VAL A 494 1.19 7.20 19.09
C VAL A 494 -0.27 7.58 19.37
N THR A 495 -1.14 7.34 18.40
CA THR A 495 -2.57 7.67 18.50
C THR A 495 -3.41 6.41 18.37
N LEU A 496 -4.23 6.13 19.36
CA LEU A 496 -5.25 5.09 19.34
C LEU A 496 -6.63 5.77 19.41
N THR A 497 -7.44 5.56 18.37
CA THR A 497 -8.78 6.15 18.31
C THR A 497 -9.81 5.05 18.07
N ASN A 498 -10.85 4.99 18.89
CA ASN A 498 -11.96 4.02 18.77
C ASN A 498 -11.51 2.55 18.66
N CYS A 499 -10.38 2.20 19.25
CA CYS A 499 -9.83 0.84 19.21
C CYS A 499 -10.42 -0.02 20.36
N SER A 500 -10.47 -1.34 20.14
CA SER A 500 -10.94 -2.24 21.20
C SER A 500 -10.12 -3.53 21.32
N VAL A 501 -10.07 -4.04 22.56
CA VAL A 501 -9.58 -5.37 22.91
C VAL A 501 -10.69 -6.07 23.68
N GLU A 502 -11.22 -7.18 23.14
CA GLU A 502 -12.39 -7.87 23.68
C GLU A 502 -12.20 -9.39 23.69
N ASN A 503 -12.44 -10.00 24.85
CA ASN A 503 -12.30 -11.45 25.07
C ASN A 503 -10.90 -11.96 24.67
N VAL A 504 -9.86 -11.34 25.21
CA VAL A 504 -8.46 -11.62 24.90
C VAL A 504 -7.73 -12.10 26.15
N THR A 505 -6.91 -13.13 26.00
CA THR A 505 -5.97 -13.56 27.04
C THR A 505 -4.58 -13.07 26.72
N ILE A 506 -3.99 -12.27 27.61
CA ILE A 506 -2.61 -11.79 27.50
C ILE A 506 -1.81 -12.29 28.71
N GLU A 507 -0.74 -13.05 28.46
CA GLU A 507 0.15 -13.54 29.49
C GLU A 507 1.59 -13.24 29.14
N ALA A 508 2.33 -12.58 30.03
CA ALA A 508 3.72 -12.23 29.79
C ALA A 508 4.54 -12.20 31.07
N LYS A 509 5.86 -12.36 30.92
CA LYS A 509 6.83 -12.20 32.00
C LYS A 509 7.11 -10.72 32.29
N GLY A 510 6.97 -9.83 31.31
CA GLY A 510 7.11 -8.38 31.45
C GLY A 510 5.80 -7.65 31.73
N SER A 511 5.76 -6.36 31.38
CA SER A 511 4.52 -5.55 31.58
C SER A 511 3.39 -6.01 30.66
N VAL A 512 2.16 -6.01 31.18
CA VAL A 512 0.96 -6.42 30.45
C VAL A 512 -0.05 -5.29 30.44
N GLY A 513 -0.50 -4.86 29.27
CA GLY A 513 -1.57 -3.89 29.09
C GLY A 513 -2.61 -4.34 28.08
N GLY A 514 -3.86 -3.98 28.30
CA GLY A 514 -4.92 -4.32 27.35
C GLY A 514 -4.69 -3.71 25.97
N LEU A 515 -4.26 -2.45 25.90
CA LEU A 515 -3.92 -1.76 24.64
C LEU A 515 -2.40 -1.75 24.39
N ILE A 516 -1.61 -1.24 25.35
CA ILE A 516 -0.17 -1.04 25.21
C ILE A 516 0.57 -1.72 26.37
N GLY A 517 1.57 -2.56 26.07
CA GLY A 517 2.36 -3.22 27.10
C GLY A 517 3.26 -2.27 27.88
N HIS A 518 3.97 -1.40 27.16
CA HIS A 518 4.85 -0.40 27.75
C HIS A 518 4.85 0.88 26.93
N ALA A 519 4.42 1.98 27.52
CA ALA A 519 4.32 3.28 26.89
C ALA A 519 5.48 4.19 27.31
N GLY A 520 6.22 4.72 26.34
CA GLY A 520 7.13 5.84 26.51
C GLY A 520 8.43 5.53 27.25
N ALA A 521 9.26 4.63 26.72
CA ALA A 521 10.61 4.41 27.25
C ALA A 521 11.55 5.63 27.12
N ASN A 522 11.16 6.65 26.34
CA ASN A 522 11.89 7.89 26.13
C ASN A 522 10.95 9.10 26.31
N PRO A 523 11.42 10.25 26.85
CA PRO A 523 10.60 11.46 27.03
C PRO A 523 9.95 12.02 25.77
N ALA A 524 10.54 11.82 24.59
CA ALA A 524 10.00 12.27 23.32
C ALA A 524 8.89 11.36 22.74
N THR A 525 8.19 10.60 23.59
CA THR A 525 7.09 9.71 23.17
C THR A 525 5.75 10.20 23.73
N TYR A 526 4.80 10.44 22.84
CA TYR A 526 3.48 11.02 23.16
C TYR A 526 2.39 10.07 22.73
N HIS A 527 1.56 9.63 23.66
CA HIS A 527 0.44 8.74 23.43
C HIS A 527 -0.89 9.47 23.63
N THR A 528 -1.80 9.30 22.67
CA THR A 528 -3.18 9.77 22.77
C THR A 528 -4.12 8.58 22.60
N ILE A 529 -4.94 8.31 23.59
CA ILE A 529 -5.90 7.19 23.63
C ILE A 529 -7.29 7.81 23.75
N THR A 530 -8.11 7.67 22.73
CA THR A 530 -9.43 8.30 22.60
C THR A 530 -10.49 7.28 22.21
N GLY A 531 -11.57 7.19 22.99
CA GLY A 531 -12.72 6.33 22.70
C GLY A 531 -12.39 4.83 22.67
N CYS A 532 -11.30 4.41 23.28
CA CYS A 532 -10.85 3.01 23.25
C CYS A 532 -11.52 2.16 24.35
N THR A 533 -11.63 0.86 24.14
CA THR A 533 -12.22 -0.06 25.12
C THR A 533 -11.38 -1.32 25.32
N VAL A 534 -11.28 -1.77 26.58
CA VAL A 534 -10.75 -3.11 26.93
C VAL A 534 -11.79 -3.83 27.75
N LYS A 535 -12.25 -4.99 27.29
CA LYS A 535 -13.39 -5.64 27.89
C LYS A 535 -13.27 -7.17 27.90
N ASP A 536 -13.81 -7.80 28.93
CA ASP A 536 -13.94 -9.27 29.06
C ASP A 536 -12.60 -10.02 28.89
N SER A 537 -11.48 -9.39 29.27
CA SER A 537 -10.13 -9.89 28.94
C SER A 537 -9.37 -10.34 30.19
N THR A 538 -8.46 -11.29 30.03
CA THR A 538 -7.57 -11.79 31.08
C THR A 538 -6.16 -11.29 30.83
N LEU A 539 -5.64 -10.48 31.74
CA LEU A 539 -4.33 -9.85 31.68
C LEU A 539 -3.45 -10.38 32.81
N LYS A 540 -2.38 -11.11 32.48
CA LYS A 540 -1.54 -11.78 33.49
C LYS A 540 -0.05 -11.48 33.31
N CYS A 541 0.58 -10.96 34.37
CA CYS A 541 2.03 -10.87 34.48
C CYS A 541 2.57 -12.03 35.33
N THR A 542 3.51 -12.80 34.76
CA THR A 542 4.15 -13.94 35.42
C THR A 542 5.49 -13.59 36.07
N GLU A 543 5.92 -12.34 36.00
CA GLU A 543 7.14 -11.91 36.69
C GLU A 543 6.94 -11.89 38.20
N THR A 544 7.87 -12.51 38.92
CA THR A 544 7.92 -12.52 40.38
C THR A 544 8.57 -11.26 40.89
N GLY A 545 7.86 -10.14 40.92
CA GLY A 545 8.38 -8.86 41.38
C GLY A 545 7.35 -8.14 42.22
N LYS A 546 7.83 -7.27 43.17
CA LYS A 546 6.95 -6.51 44.05
C LYS A 546 6.14 -5.41 43.33
N SER A 547 6.61 -4.96 42.21
CA SER A 547 5.95 -3.86 41.46
C SER A 547 4.91 -4.39 40.50
N TRP A 548 3.68 -3.96 40.64
CA TRP A 548 2.56 -4.26 39.77
C TRP A 548 2.81 -3.74 38.33
N ARG A 549 2.67 -4.60 37.32
CA ARG A 549 2.95 -4.31 35.92
C ARG A 549 1.81 -4.68 34.97
N VAL A 550 0.63 -4.89 35.51
CA VAL A 550 -0.56 -5.17 34.74
C VAL A 550 -1.50 -3.98 34.82
N GLY A 551 -1.96 -3.50 33.68
CA GLY A 551 -2.94 -2.41 33.59
C GLY A 551 -4.04 -2.72 32.59
N ASP A 552 -5.25 -2.28 32.87
CA ASP A 552 -6.39 -2.45 31.95
C ASP A 552 -6.09 -1.89 30.55
N LEU A 553 -5.48 -0.71 30.49
CA LEU A 553 -5.14 -0.06 29.22
C LEU A 553 -3.63 -0.17 28.92
N VAL A 554 -2.79 0.18 29.88
CA VAL A 554 -1.34 0.28 29.68
C VAL A 554 -0.63 -0.46 30.82
N GLY A 555 0.26 -1.39 30.51
CA GLY A 555 0.98 -2.18 31.49
C GLY A 555 2.02 -1.38 32.25
N THR A 556 2.78 -0.53 31.58
CA THR A 556 3.73 0.41 32.22
C THR A 556 3.75 1.73 31.46
N ALA A 557 3.51 2.82 32.13
CA ALA A 557 3.78 4.17 31.64
C ALA A 557 5.13 4.66 32.23
N ASN A 558 6.08 4.97 31.36
CA ASN A 558 7.44 5.37 31.74
C ASN A 558 7.63 6.90 31.60
N VAL A 559 8.73 7.34 31.01
CA VAL A 559 9.11 8.76 30.93
C VAL A 559 8.36 9.54 29.84
N GLY A 560 7.70 8.86 28.90
CA GLY A 560 6.87 9.50 27.88
C GLY A 560 5.55 10.03 28.44
N GLN A 561 4.75 10.63 27.59
CA GLN A 561 3.45 11.17 27.92
C GLN A 561 2.32 10.23 27.45
N VAL A 562 1.31 10.04 28.28
CA VAL A 562 0.10 9.29 27.95
C VAL A 562 -1.13 10.11 28.30
N THR A 563 -1.97 10.37 27.28
CA THR A 563 -3.24 11.08 27.41
C THR A 563 -4.39 10.14 27.13
N VAL A 564 -5.37 10.08 28.00
CA VAL A 564 -6.56 9.23 27.90
C VAL A 564 -7.80 10.11 28.07
N ASP A 565 -8.76 9.99 27.17
CA ASP A 565 -10.01 10.74 27.26
C ASP A 565 -11.06 10.05 28.15
N ALA A 566 -12.14 10.77 28.46
CA ALA A 566 -13.24 10.30 29.29
C ALA A 566 -14.10 9.21 28.60
N ALA A 567 -14.04 9.08 27.29
CA ALA A 567 -14.79 8.08 26.53
C ALA A 567 -14.08 6.72 26.51
N THR A 568 -12.79 6.68 26.84
CA THR A 568 -12.01 5.45 26.94
C THR A 568 -12.38 4.70 28.22
N SER A 569 -12.61 3.39 28.12
CA SER A 569 -13.11 2.57 29.23
C SER A 569 -12.50 1.18 29.31
N ALA A 570 -12.52 0.62 30.50
CA ALA A 570 -12.15 -0.77 30.75
C ALA A 570 -13.21 -1.42 31.65
N SER A 571 -13.63 -2.65 31.37
CA SER A 571 -14.66 -3.34 32.11
C SER A 571 -14.56 -4.87 32.05
N GLN A 572 -14.93 -5.53 33.16
CA GLN A 572 -15.02 -6.97 33.24
C GLN A 572 -13.69 -7.70 32.93
N ASN A 573 -12.56 -7.05 33.13
CA ASN A 573 -11.26 -7.66 32.96
C ASN A 573 -10.79 -8.37 34.21
N THR A 574 -9.98 -9.40 34.07
CA THR A 574 -9.29 -10.08 35.17
C THR A 574 -7.81 -9.76 35.09
N LEU A 575 -7.30 -9.00 36.06
CA LEU A 575 -5.89 -8.63 36.15
C LEU A 575 -5.22 -9.49 37.21
N THR A 576 -4.09 -10.12 36.89
CA THR A 576 -3.32 -10.93 37.83
C THR A 576 -1.83 -10.72 37.70
N GLN A 577 -1.14 -10.72 38.85
CA GLN A 577 0.33 -10.73 38.88
C GLN A 577 0.81 -11.67 39.97
N GLU A 578 1.74 -12.57 39.65
CA GLU A 578 2.30 -13.50 40.60
C GLU A 578 3.20 -12.77 41.60
N ASN A 579 2.93 -12.99 42.91
CA ASN A 579 3.69 -12.41 44.04
C ASN A 579 3.76 -10.87 44.08
N ALA A 580 2.72 -10.20 43.61
CA ALA A 580 2.59 -8.75 43.78
C ALA A 580 2.53 -8.38 45.27
N ASP A 581 3.07 -7.23 45.64
CA ASP A 581 2.98 -6.72 47.03
C ASP A 581 1.51 -6.40 47.35
N PRO A 582 0.91 -7.01 48.35
CA PRO A 582 -0.50 -6.76 48.70
C PRO A 582 -0.74 -5.30 49.18
N GLN A 583 0.31 -4.52 49.39
CA GLN A 583 0.18 -3.08 49.69
C GLN A 583 0.15 -2.20 48.42
N GLU A 584 0.45 -2.75 47.24
CA GLU A 584 0.25 -2.06 45.99
C GLU A 584 -1.18 -2.34 45.51
N PRO A 585 -2.01 -1.32 45.26
CA PRO A 585 -3.41 -1.53 44.87
C PRO A 585 -3.51 -2.28 43.57
N GLU A 586 -4.39 -3.30 43.57
CA GLU A 586 -4.73 -4.07 42.36
C GLU A 586 -5.52 -3.21 41.37
N GLY A 587 -5.24 -3.41 40.08
CA GLY A 587 -6.16 -3.09 39.02
C GLY A 587 -6.45 -1.62 38.83
N SER A 588 -5.57 -0.93 38.18
CA SER A 588 -5.84 0.41 37.64
C SER A 588 -5.73 0.42 36.11
N ILE A 589 -6.26 1.46 35.51
CA ILE A 589 -6.12 1.78 34.08
C ILE A 589 -4.67 1.63 33.62
N PHE A 590 -3.71 1.97 34.52
CA PHE A 590 -2.28 1.81 34.32
C PHE A 590 -1.69 0.82 35.33
N GLY A 591 -0.77 -0.02 34.87
CA GLY A 591 0.07 -0.82 35.73
C GLY A 591 1.13 0.04 36.44
N ARG A 592 2.40 -0.21 36.20
CA ARG A 592 3.49 0.54 36.83
C ARG A 592 3.72 1.91 36.20
N LYS A 593 3.90 2.92 37.02
CA LYS A 593 4.56 4.17 36.67
C LYS A 593 5.93 4.20 37.32
N GLU A 594 7.00 4.41 36.57
CA GLU A 594 8.34 4.49 37.17
C GLU A 594 8.49 5.76 38.02
N VAL A 595 8.79 5.56 39.30
CA VAL A 595 8.97 6.63 40.28
C VAL A 595 10.22 7.45 39.94
N GLY A 596 10.07 8.78 39.90
CA GLY A 596 11.20 9.72 39.74
C GLY A 596 11.58 10.07 38.29
N LYS A 597 10.87 9.60 37.29
CA LYS A 597 11.06 9.98 35.87
C LYS A 597 9.99 10.99 35.42
N ALA A 598 10.33 11.86 34.49
CA ALA A 598 9.54 13.01 34.07
C ALA A 598 8.32 12.73 33.16
N GLY A 599 7.74 11.53 33.21
CA GLY A 599 6.58 11.20 32.43
C GLY A 599 5.27 11.82 32.93
N LEU A 600 4.42 12.27 32.03
CA LEU A 600 3.09 12.79 32.33
C LEU A 600 2.03 11.76 31.94
N VAL A 601 1.07 11.55 32.83
CA VAL A 601 -0.16 10.82 32.52
C VAL A 601 -1.33 11.77 32.75
N ILE A 602 -2.15 11.95 31.72
CA ILE A 602 -3.30 12.84 31.70
C ILE A 602 -4.54 12.00 31.42
N ILE A 603 -5.52 12.05 32.32
CA ILE A 603 -6.79 11.36 32.16
C ILE A 603 -7.90 12.38 32.29
N ASP A 604 -8.81 12.43 31.32
CA ASP A 604 -9.90 13.38 31.27
C ASP A 604 -9.42 14.82 31.58
N ASN A 605 -8.39 15.26 30.88
CA ASN A 605 -7.74 16.58 31.05
C ASN A 605 -7.19 16.89 32.45
N LYS A 606 -6.98 15.87 33.30
CA LYS A 606 -6.41 16.00 34.61
C LYS A 606 -5.06 15.30 34.69
N VAL A 607 -4.05 15.99 35.21
CA VAL A 607 -2.74 15.37 35.41
C VAL A 607 -2.81 14.37 36.56
N VAL A 608 -2.36 13.16 36.24
CA VAL A 608 -2.14 12.14 37.27
C VAL A 608 -0.71 12.25 37.75
N ALA A 609 -0.52 12.47 39.06
CA ALA A 609 0.80 12.78 39.66
C ALA A 609 1.84 11.71 39.39
N ALA A 610 3.08 12.15 39.06
CA ALA A 610 4.24 11.29 39.01
C ALA A 610 4.47 10.60 40.36
N GLY A 611 4.67 9.28 40.38
CA GLY A 611 5.02 8.54 41.61
C GLY A 611 3.85 8.18 42.52
N THR A 612 2.60 8.34 42.11
CA THR A 612 1.48 7.75 42.83
C THR A 612 1.49 6.25 42.62
N ALA A 613 1.52 5.49 43.68
CA ALA A 613 1.28 4.06 43.63
C ALA A 613 -0.12 3.81 43.02
N TYR A 614 -0.24 2.75 42.35
CA TYR A 614 -1.36 2.27 41.59
C TYR A 614 -2.73 2.48 42.22
N GLY A 615 -3.75 2.72 41.42
CA GLY A 615 -5.16 2.71 41.84
C GLY A 615 -5.75 4.07 42.24
N ASP A 616 -5.01 4.95 42.80
CA ASP A 616 -5.49 6.31 43.16
C ASP A 616 -5.01 7.33 42.12
N ILE A 617 -5.81 7.58 41.11
CA ILE A 617 -5.69 8.77 40.28
C ILE A 617 -6.00 9.99 41.18
N VAL A 618 -5.01 10.45 41.89
CA VAL A 618 -5.16 11.65 42.74
C VAL A 618 -4.80 12.85 41.90
N ASN A 619 -5.79 13.66 41.63
CA ASN A 619 -5.59 15.00 41.06
C ASN A 619 -4.81 15.86 42.09
N LYS A 620 -3.48 15.84 42.00
CA LYS A 620 -2.63 16.57 42.99
C LYS A 620 -2.66 18.08 42.86
N ASN A 621 -2.98 18.61 41.65
CA ASN A 621 -2.99 20.03 41.41
C ASN A 621 -4.12 20.41 40.45
N ALA A 622 -5.30 20.63 40.98
CA ALA A 622 -6.43 21.17 40.19
C ALA A 622 -6.13 22.53 39.51
N ASN A 623 -4.97 23.15 39.82
CA ASN A 623 -4.55 24.45 39.33
C ASN A 623 -3.31 24.38 38.41
N GLU A 624 -2.80 23.22 38.03
CA GLU A 624 -1.70 23.16 37.07
C GLU A 624 -2.20 23.49 35.67
N VAL A 625 -1.70 24.57 35.09
CA VAL A 625 -1.97 24.95 33.72
C VAL A 625 -1.13 24.06 32.82
N LEU A 626 -1.78 23.25 32.02
CA LEU A 626 -1.14 22.49 30.95
C LEU A 626 -1.61 23.05 29.60
N VAL A 627 -0.75 22.98 28.61
CA VAL A 627 -1.03 23.45 27.27
C VAL A 627 -0.83 22.31 26.29
N GLU A 628 -1.82 22.00 25.49
CA GLU A 628 -1.71 21.09 24.38
C GLU A 628 -1.02 21.81 23.22
N VAL A 629 0.25 21.51 22.98
CA VAL A 629 1.06 22.12 21.90
C VAL A 629 0.90 21.41 20.56
N SER A 630 0.42 20.17 20.57
CA SER A 630 -0.06 19.41 19.42
C SER A 630 -0.93 18.28 19.95
N LYS A 631 -1.81 17.67 19.10
CA LYS A 631 -2.75 16.64 19.55
C LYS A 631 -2.06 15.56 20.39
N GLY A 632 -2.45 15.46 21.67
CA GLY A 632 -1.89 14.53 22.65
C GLY A 632 -0.54 14.95 23.26
N HIS A 633 0.03 16.08 22.88
CA HIS A 633 1.29 16.59 23.43
C HIS A 633 1.04 17.81 24.31
N TRP A 634 1.16 17.61 25.61
CA TRP A 634 0.92 18.64 26.63
C TRP A 634 2.24 19.02 27.29
N VAL A 635 2.44 20.31 27.54
CA VAL A 635 3.59 20.83 28.25
C VAL A 635 3.14 21.66 29.45
N LYS A 636 3.96 21.67 30.52
CA LYS A 636 3.80 22.56 31.67
C LYS A 636 4.64 23.79 31.42
N PRO A 637 4.04 24.95 31.13
CA PRO A 637 4.81 26.18 30.95
C PRO A 637 5.43 26.68 32.24
N ASN A 638 6.48 27.50 32.12
CA ASN A 638 7.03 28.23 33.24
C ASN A 638 6.01 29.23 33.82
N GLU A 639 6.12 29.55 35.09
CA GLU A 639 5.17 30.46 35.75
C GLU A 639 5.08 31.84 35.11
N ASP A 640 6.15 32.32 34.46
CA ASP A 640 6.19 33.63 33.80
C ASP A 640 5.72 33.58 32.33
N THR A 641 5.41 32.43 31.80
CA THR A 641 4.98 32.28 30.40
C THR A 641 3.60 32.88 30.20
N VAL A 642 3.50 33.73 29.17
CA VAL A 642 2.26 34.42 28.79
C VAL A 642 1.67 33.80 27.53
N ALA A 643 2.52 33.36 26.60
CA ALA A 643 2.09 32.73 25.33
C ALA A 643 3.08 31.66 24.88
N MET A 644 2.62 30.75 24.04
CA MET A 644 3.46 29.71 23.47
C MET A 644 3.26 29.58 21.95
N ILE A 645 4.35 29.16 21.28
CA ILE A 645 4.29 28.69 19.89
C ILE A 645 4.87 27.27 19.86
N GLY A 646 4.02 26.26 19.68
CA GLY A 646 4.43 24.88 19.93
C GLY A 646 4.97 24.74 21.37
N SER A 647 6.17 24.23 21.57
CA SER A 647 6.83 24.11 22.87
C SER A 647 7.66 25.35 23.29
N LYS A 648 7.74 26.35 22.44
CA LYS A 648 8.52 27.56 22.74
C LYS A 648 7.71 28.58 23.55
N GLU A 649 8.25 28.98 24.67
CA GLU A 649 7.61 29.87 25.65
C GLU A 649 8.00 31.34 25.45
N TYR A 650 7.03 32.24 25.72
CA TYR A 650 7.20 33.68 25.60
C TYR A 650 6.60 34.36 26.84
N THR A 651 7.32 35.31 27.41
CA THR A 651 6.86 36.09 28.57
C THR A 651 5.97 37.27 28.17
N THR A 652 5.85 37.59 26.90
CA THR A 652 4.92 38.62 26.39
C THR A 652 4.24 38.15 25.10
N LEU A 653 2.98 38.57 24.90
CA LEU A 653 2.23 38.30 23.67
C LEU A 653 2.84 38.98 22.42
N PRO A 654 3.31 40.25 22.47
CA PRO A 654 3.97 40.89 21.36
C PRO A 654 5.20 40.11 20.83
N ASP A 655 6.04 39.59 21.74
CA ASP A 655 7.22 38.82 21.39
C ASP A 655 6.83 37.47 20.70
N ALA A 656 5.78 36.82 21.21
CA ALA A 656 5.26 35.61 20.59
C ALA A 656 4.75 35.87 19.16
N ILE A 657 3.94 36.92 18.96
CA ILE A 657 3.39 37.28 17.63
C ILE A 657 4.52 37.68 16.67
N THR A 658 5.51 38.43 17.12
CA THR A 658 6.67 38.82 16.31
C THR A 658 7.50 37.60 15.87
N ALA A 659 7.68 36.63 16.76
CA ALA A 659 8.46 35.42 16.51
C ALA A 659 7.70 34.34 15.78
N ALA A 660 6.39 34.49 15.57
CA ALA A 660 5.59 33.49 14.88
C ALA A 660 6.03 33.32 13.42
N ASP A 661 6.17 32.07 12.99
CA ASP A 661 6.32 31.71 11.58
C ASP A 661 4.98 31.79 10.83
N GLU A 662 5.02 31.75 9.50
CA GLU A 662 3.82 31.74 8.68
C GLU A 662 2.92 30.54 9.05
N ASN A 663 1.63 30.81 9.32
CA ASN A 663 0.63 29.85 9.76
C ASN A 663 0.87 29.24 11.16
N ALA A 664 1.74 29.78 11.97
CA ALA A 664 1.92 29.32 13.35
C ALA A 664 0.68 29.59 14.21
N THR A 665 0.50 28.78 15.26
CA THR A 665 -0.47 29.05 16.32
C THR A 665 0.22 29.63 17.54
N VAL A 666 -0.22 30.82 17.96
CA VAL A 666 0.16 31.48 19.21
C VAL A 666 -0.94 31.21 20.23
N THR A 667 -0.65 30.44 21.27
CA THR A 667 -1.61 30.09 22.34
C THR A 667 -1.40 30.95 23.57
N LEU A 668 -2.45 31.64 24.05
CA LEU A 668 -2.43 32.38 25.30
C LEU A 668 -2.48 31.43 26.50
N LEU A 669 -1.74 31.77 27.58
CA LEU A 669 -1.71 31.02 28.83
C LEU A 669 -2.13 31.79 30.02
N LYS A 670 -2.30 33.09 29.85
CA LYS A 670 -2.74 34.05 30.88
C LYS A 670 -3.55 35.19 30.26
N ASP A 671 -4.35 35.83 31.04
CA ASP A 671 -4.96 37.09 30.65
C ASP A 671 -3.88 38.12 30.34
N VAL A 672 -4.04 38.84 29.25
CA VAL A 672 -3.05 39.79 28.75
C VAL A 672 -3.66 41.19 28.66
N THR A 673 -2.94 42.19 29.16
CA THR A 673 -3.29 43.58 28.95
C THR A 673 -2.40 44.17 27.85
N VAL A 674 -3.02 44.65 26.78
CA VAL A 674 -2.33 45.29 25.66
C VAL A 674 -2.43 46.79 25.78
N ILE A 675 -1.29 47.46 25.96
CA ILE A 675 -1.19 48.90 26.11
C ILE A 675 -0.72 49.63 24.84
N LYS A 676 -0.21 48.86 23.86
CA LYS A 676 0.14 49.36 22.51
C LYS A 676 -0.35 48.35 21.48
N PRO A 677 -0.74 48.79 20.27
CA PRO A 677 -1.15 47.90 19.20
C PRO A 677 -0.07 46.82 18.93
N ILE A 678 -0.51 45.58 18.80
CA ILE A 678 0.33 44.48 18.36
C ILE A 678 0.19 44.36 16.84
N GLU A 679 1.28 44.55 16.12
CA GLU A 679 1.27 44.41 14.64
C GLU A 679 1.34 42.97 14.22
N VAL A 680 0.45 42.59 13.29
CA VAL A 680 0.43 41.26 12.65
C VAL A 680 0.77 41.43 11.18
N THR A 681 1.91 40.88 10.79
CA THR A 681 2.46 40.99 9.43
C THR A 681 2.52 39.66 8.69
N LYS A 682 2.20 38.55 9.36
CA LYS A 682 2.20 37.19 8.81
C LYS A 682 0.88 36.49 9.13
N SER A 683 0.50 35.52 8.28
CA SER A 683 -0.66 34.67 8.57
C SER A 683 -0.39 33.79 9.79
N MET A 684 -1.37 33.75 10.71
CA MET A 684 -1.25 32.97 11.95
C MET A 684 -2.61 32.73 12.61
N THR A 685 -2.61 31.87 13.62
CA THR A 685 -3.72 31.68 14.54
C THR A 685 -3.33 32.23 15.92
N LEU A 686 -4.16 33.11 16.48
CA LEU A 686 -4.11 33.50 17.90
C LEU A 686 -5.20 32.73 18.64
N ASP A 687 -4.82 31.73 19.42
CA ASP A 687 -5.73 30.98 20.26
C ASP A 687 -5.80 31.62 21.66
N LEU A 688 -6.99 32.12 22.00
CA LEU A 688 -7.21 32.75 23.30
C LEU A 688 -7.28 31.74 24.46
N ASN A 689 -7.51 30.44 24.15
CA ASN A 689 -7.38 29.31 25.08
C ASN A 689 -8.04 29.55 26.47
N GLY A 690 -9.22 30.15 26.52
CA GLY A 690 -9.93 30.45 27.77
C GLY A 690 -9.50 31.76 28.47
N HIS A 691 -8.60 32.55 27.87
CA HIS A 691 -8.07 33.78 28.44
C HIS A 691 -8.65 35.03 27.77
N VAL A 692 -8.53 36.16 28.51
CA VAL A 692 -9.03 37.44 28.07
C VAL A 692 -7.88 38.37 27.68
N LEU A 693 -7.98 38.95 26.47
CA LEU A 693 -7.12 40.03 26.05
C LEU A 693 -7.80 41.37 26.41
N THR A 694 -7.20 42.10 27.31
CA THR A 694 -7.69 43.45 27.72
C THR A 694 -6.97 44.51 26.89
N ALA A 695 -7.73 45.26 26.10
CA ALA A 695 -7.24 46.45 25.43
C ALA A 695 -7.29 47.65 26.40
N ALA A 696 -6.12 48.12 26.86
CA ALA A 696 -6.00 49.23 27.80
C ALA A 696 -5.59 50.52 27.08
N THR A 697 -6.07 51.64 27.59
CA THR A 697 -5.60 52.96 27.14
C THR A 697 -4.26 53.28 27.80
N ALA A 698 -3.25 53.66 27.02
CA ALA A 698 -2.03 54.25 27.57
C ALA A 698 -2.34 55.72 27.99
N SER A 699 -1.94 56.09 29.16
CA SER A 699 -2.13 57.44 29.74
C SER A 699 -1.39 58.57 28.98
N ASP A 700 -0.53 58.22 28.02
CA ASP A 700 0.42 59.15 27.40
C ASP A 700 0.16 59.34 25.87
N ARG A 701 -1.06 59.11 25.39
CA ARG A 701 -1.36 59.23 23.94
C ARG A 701 -1.57 60.65 23.53
N SER A 702 -0.80 61.07 22.49
CA SER A 702 -0.92 62.40 21.89
C SER A 702 -2.28 62.59 21.20
N GLU A 703 -2.70 63.88 21.08
CA GLU A 703 -4.01 64.27 20.57
C GLU A 703 -4.27 64.02 19.06
N SER A 704 -3.46 63.22 18.38
CA SER A 704 -3.60 62.98 16.96
C SER A 704 -4.83 62.13 16.65
N LYS A 705 -5.72 62.62 15.77
CA LYS A 705 -6.93 61.93 15.28
C LYS A 705 -6.63 60.68 14.45
N ASP A 706 -5.36 60.49 14.07
CA ASP A 706 -4.89 59.45 13.15
C ASP A 706 -4.16 58.32 13.89
N GLU A 707 -4.09 58.37 15.23
CA GLU A 707 -3.45 57.32 15.98
C GLU A 707 -4.28 56.03 16.07
N LYS A 708 -3.63 54.97 15.76
CA LYS A 708 -4.17 53.64 15.70
C LYS A 708 -4.15 52.99 17.09
N ASN A 709 -5.32 52.77 17.64
CA ASN A 709 -5.50 52.43 19.05
C ASN A 709 -6.17 51.06 19.28
N SER A 710 -6.19 50.20 18.26
CA SER A 710 -6.69 48.82 18.41
C SER A 710 -5.66 47.89 19.06
N ALA A 711 -6.13 46.86 19.75
CA ALA A 711 -5.23 45.89 20.40
C ALA A 711 -4.38 45.11 19.38
N ILE A 712 -4.97 44.72 18.28
CA ILE A 712 -4.32 43.97 17.20
C ILE A 712 -4.45 44.76 15.89
N TRP A 713 -3.38 44.76 15.14
CA TRP A 713 -3.26 45.52 13.90
C TRP A 713 -2.69 44.69 12.78
N VAL A 714 -3.46 44.48 11.73
CA VAL A 714 -2.96 43.79 10.53
C VAL A 714 -2.40 44.85 9.57
N THR A 715 -1.07 44.89 9.44
CA THR A 715 -0.35 45.92 8.68
C THR A 715 0.23 45.45 7.37
N ALA A 716 0.15 44.16 7.04
CA ALA A 716 0.65 43.58 5.79
C ALA A 716 -0.48 43.08 4.87
N LYS A 717 -0.19 43.01 3.57
CA LYS A 717 -1.12 42.50 2.55
C LYS A 717 -1.20 40.97 2.58
N ASN A 718 -2.38 40.44 2.22
CA ASN A 718 -2.61 39.00 2.06
C ASN A 718 -2.37 38.17 3.33
N VAL A 719 -2.53 38.75 4.50
CA VAL A 719 -2.43 38.07 5.79
C VAL A 719 -3.76 37.42 6.16
N ASN A 720 -3.70 36.16 6.59
CA ASN A 720 -4.84 35.44 7.18
C ASN A 720 -4.60 35.30 8.70
N LEU A 721 -5.31 36.11 9.48
CA LEU A 721 -5.29 36.03 10.94
C LEU A 721 -6.57 35.31 11.40
N THR A 722 -6.42 34.21 12.12
CA THR A 722 -7.52 33.56 12.83
C THR A 722 -7.41 33.86 14.32
N ILE A 723 -8.48 34.39 14.94
CA ILE A 723 -8.58 34.51 16.39
C ILE A 723 -9.57 33.46 16.88
N ASN A 724 -9.06 32.50 17.65
CA ASN A 724 -9.84 31.37 18.14
C ASN A 724 -10.25 31.60 19.60
N GLY A 725 -11.52 31.82 19.81
CA GLY A 725 -12.13 32.05 21.13
C GLY A 725 -13.14 30.96 21.52
N MET A 726 -13.02 29.75 20.95
CA MET A 726 -13.99 28.65 21.18
C MET A 726 -13.93 28.08 22.60
N THR A 727 -12.80 28.19 23.29
CA THR A 727 -12.66 27.73 24.66
C THR A 727 -13.45 28.66 25.59
N ALA A 728 -14.20 28.09 26.53
CA ALA A 728 -14.99 28.87 27.50
C ALA A 728 -14.09 29.85 28.30
N GLY A 729 -14.54 31.08 28.42
CA GLY A 729 -13.77 32.17 29.06
C GLY A 729 -12.94 33.02 28.11
N SER A 730 -12.77 32.58 26.86
CA SER A 730 -12.03 33.32 25.84
C SER A 730 -12.74 34.61 25.43
N GLY A 731 -11.95 35.63 25.18
CA GLY A 731 -12.54 36.89 24.67
C GLY A 731 -11.60 38.07 24.66
N MET A 732 -12.15 39.23 24.36
CA MET A 732 -11.47 40.52 24.48
C MET A 732 -12.36 41.52 25.20
N LYS A 733 -11.75 42.35 26.04
CA LYS A 733 -12.47 43.42 26.72
C LYS A 733 -11.71 44.76 26.70
N MET A 734 -12.41 45.85 26.77
CA MET A 734 -11.82 47.16 26.99
C MET A 734 -11.49 47.33 28.47
N GLY A 735 -10.36 47.98 28.79
CA GLY A 735 -9.93 48.20 30.17
C GLY A 735 -10.83 49.19 30.92
N ASP A 736 -10.86 49.06 32.26
CA ASP A 736 -11.75 49.83 33.14
C ASP A 736 -11.45 51.34 33.21
N THR A 737 -10.37 51.84 32.58
CA THR A 737 -10.02 53.26 32.54
C THR A 737 -10.71 53.99 31.40
N HIS A 738 -11.99 53.73 31.23
CA HIS A 738 -12.78 54.49 30.29
C HIS A 738 -13.02 55.89 30.85
N ASN A 739 -12.09 56.78 30.60
CA ASN A 739 -12.29 58.18 30.95
C ASN A 739 -13.35 58.77 29.99
N THR A 740 -14.30 59.53 30.56
CA THR A 740 -15.35 60.25 29.85
C THR A 740 -14.84 61.31 28.85
N GLU A 741 -13.54 61.56 28.87
CA GLU A 741 -12.87 62.41 27.89
C GLU A 741 -12.38 61.64 26.71
N TRP A 742 -13.01 61.85 25.54
CA TRP A 742 -12.80 61.11 24.29
C TRP A 742 -11.39 61.20 23.66
N LYS A 743 -10.45 61.82 24.30
CA LYS A 743 -9.05 61.98 23.91
C LYS A 743 -8.17 60.75 24.20
N THR A 744 -8.66 59.79 24.95
CA THR A 744 -7.86 58.64 25.44
C THR A 744 -8.48 57.27 25.12
N LYS A 745 -9.34 57.17 24.07
CA LYS A 745 -10.11 55.96 23.81
C LYS A 745 -9.34 54.92 22.99
N VAL A 746 -9.41 53.66 23.43
CA VAL A 746 -9.09 52.51 22.60
C VAL A 746 -10.12 52.42 21.49
N TRP A 747 -9.68 52.28 20.25
CA TRP A 747 -10.56 52.34 19.08
C TRP A 747 -11.13 50.97 18.66
N GLY A 748 -10.73 49.90 19.27
CA GLY A 748 -11.24 48.56 19.01
C GLY A 748 -10.26 47.42 19.34
N PHE A 749 -10.67 46.22 19.03
CA PHE A 749 -9.87 45.02 19.24
C PHE A 749 -8.99 44.70 18.03
N VAL A 750 -9.53 44.80 16.82
CA VAL A 750 -8.81 44.48 15.59
C VAL A 750 -9.02 45.56 14.51
N ASP A 751 -7.92 45.94 13.88
CA ASP A 751 -7.91 46.96 12.82
C ASP A 751 -7.23 46.41 11.55
N LEU A 752 -8.00 46.45 10.44
CA LEU A 752 -7.58 46.05 9.10
C LEU A 752 -7.67 47.22 8.10
N ARG A 753 -7.51 48.46 8.51
CA ARG A 753 -7.74 49.60 7.61
C ARG A 753 -6.57 49.92 6.70
N GLU A 754 -5.37 49.92 7.22
CA GLU A 754 -4.21 50.42 6.49
C GLU A 754 -3.16 49.34 6.27
N GLY A 755 -2.71 49.22 5.04
CA GLY A 755 -1.71 48.23 4.65
C GLY A 755 -2.20 46.78 4.49
N SER A 756 -3.47 46.50 4.87
CA SER A 756 -4.02 45.14 4.97
C SER A 756 -4.77 44.65 3.73
N ALA A 757 -4.63 45.31 2.57
CA ALA A 757 -5.34 44.90 1.35
C ALA A 757 -5.15 43.41 1.03
N GLY A 758 -6.23 42.68 0.72
CA GLY A 758 -6.24 41.25 0.49
C GLY A 758 -6.20 40.40 1.75
N SER A 759 -6.08 41.00 2.95
CA SER A 759 -6.01 40.26 4.22
C SER A 759 -7.38 39.87 4.75
N THR A 760 -7.44 38.74 5.43
CA THR A 760 -8.64 38.23 6.09
C THR A 760 -8.40 38.06 7.58
N VAL A 761 -9.30 38.56 8.40
CA VAL A 761 -9.38 38.20 9.82
C VAL A 761 -10.64 37.37 10.05
N THR A 762 -10.44 36.19 10.62
CA THR A 762 -11.52 35.30 11.03
C THR A 762 -11.54 35.19 12.55
N ILE A 763 -12.69 35.45 13.15
CA ILE A 763 -12.89 35.35 14.61
C ILE A 763 -13.91 34.24 14.88
N ASN A 764 -13.48 33.21 15.63
CA ASN A 764 -14.30 32.04 15.96
C ASN A 764 -14.67 32.08 17.44
N GLY A 765 -15.94 32.29 17.74
CA GLY A 765 -16.46 32.30 19.11
C GLY A 765 -15.88 33.41 19.99
N GLY A 766 -16.01 33.26 21.30
CA GLY A 766 -15.50 34.18 22.33
C GLY A 766 -16.46 35.30 22.70
N SER A 767 -16.14 35.98 23.81
CA SER A 767 -16.93 37.11 24.34
C SER A 767 -16.14 38.41 24.19
N TYR A 768 -16.76 39.42 23.54
CA TYR A 768 -16.14 40.70 23.22
C TYR A 768 -16.89 41.82 23.87
N THR A 769 -16.34 42.42 24.92
CA THR A 769 -16.97 43.48 25.68
C THR A 769 -16.29 44.81 25.39
N GLY A 770 -17.03 45.67 24.67
CA GLY A 770 -16.59 47.02 24.38
C GLY A 770 -16.89 48.00 25.46
N SER A 771 -16.92 49.31 25.12
CA SER A 771 -17.34 50.33 26.02
C SER A 771 -18.80 50.16 26.44
N THR A 772 -19.08 50.42 27.69
CA THR A 772 -20.44 50.48 28.26
C THR A 772 -20.77 51.86 28.83
N CYS A 773 -20.17 52.90 28.25
CA CYS A 773 -20.37 54.25 28.71
C CYS A 773 -21.83 54.72 28.35
N ALA A 774 -22.59 55.08 29.30
CA ALA A 774 -24.03 55.46 29.19
C ALA A 774 -24.26 56.83 28.53
N SER A 775 -23.34 57.37 27.74
CA SER A 775 -23.56 58.63 27.04
C SER A 775 -24.34 58.47 25.75
N ASP A 776 -25.35 59.34 25.56
CA ASP A 776 -26.13 59.45 24.31
C ASP A 776 -25.31 60.11 23.16
N SER A 777 -23.97 60.14 23.27
CA SER A 777 -23.07 60.71 22.27
C SER A 777 -22.71 59.70 21.19
N TYR A 778 -22.67 60.12 19.93
CA TYR A 778 -22.15 59.26 18.83
C TYR A 778 -20.66 59.04 19.06
N HIS A 779 -20.30 57.76 19.23
CA HIS A 779 -18.91 57.33 19.25
C HIS A 779 -18.52 56.80 17.87
N TYR A 780 -17.44 57.31 17.28
CA TYR A 780 -16.94 56.89 15.94
C TYR A 780 -16.11 55.61 16.00
N THR A 781 -16.13 54.90 17.10
CA THR A 781 -15.36 53.70 17.40
C THR A 781 -16.14 52.42 17.10
N ALA A 782 -15.46 51.32 16.94
CA ALA A 782 -16.02 49.99 16.72
C ALA A 782 -15.11 48.94 17.31
N LEU A 783 -15.68 47.80 17.67
CA LEU A 783 -14.88 46.66 18.15
C LEU A 783 -13.94 46.14 17.04
N PHE A 784 -14.39 46.10 15.82
CA PHE A 784 -13.64 45.65 14.66
C PHE A 784 -13.70 46.69 13.57
N THR A 785 -12.55 46.99 12.98
CA THR A 785 -12.49 47.92 11.83
C THR A 785 -11.90 47.21 10.62
N VAL A 786 -12.60 47.31 9.48
CA VAL A 786 -12.20 46.71 8.24
C VAL A 786 -12.17 47.72 7.11
N GLY A 787 -11.18 47.66 6.24
CA GLY A 787 -11.01 48.57 5.10
C GLY A 787 -9.94 48.04 4.14
N SER A 788 -9.48 48.89 3.24
CA SER A 788 -8.38 48.57 2.29
C SER A 788 -8.55 47.26 1.55
N GLU A 789 -9.77 46.97 1.04
CA GLU A 789 -10.04 45.68 0.34
C GLU A 789 -9.82 44.44 1.19
N SER A 790 -9.84 44.56 2.52
CA SER A 790 -9.69 43.46 3.45
C SER A 790 -11.03 42.84 3.85
N LYS A 791 -10.99 41.69 4.55
CA LYS A 791 -12.15 40.90 4.90
C LYS A 791 -12.18 40.58 6.40
N LEU A 792 -13.35 40.73 7.01
CA LEU A 792 -13.65 40.31 8.37
C LEU A 792 -14.71 39.22 8.37
N VAL A 793 -14.43 38.12 9.06
CA VAL A 793 -15.37 37.00 9.26
C VAL A 793 -15.59 36.81 10.75
N LEU A 794 -16.86 36.90 11.20
CA LEU A 794 -17.24 36.64 12.60
C LEU A 794 -18.12 35.37 12.64
N ASN A 795 -17.66 34.34 13.34
CA ASN A 795 -18.35 33.06 13.48
C ASN A 795 -18.75 32.85 14.95
N ASN A 796 -20.06 32.83 15.25
CA ASN A 796 -20.61 32.58 16.60
C ASN A 796 -20.01 33.47 17.71
N VAL A 797 -19.72 34.72 17.42
CA VAL A 797 -19.14 35.70 18.34
C VAL A 797 -20.22 36.24 19.26
N SER A 798 -19.90 36.43 20.54
CA SER A 798 -20.75 37.15 21.49
C SER A 798 -20.13 38.55 21.76
N ALA A 799 -20.88 39.62 21.46
CA ALA A 799 -20.39 40.98 21.68
C ALA A 799 -21.39 41.85 22.42
N GLU A 800 -20.89 42.65 23.35
CA GLU A 800 -21.64 43.67 24.06
C GLU A 800 -20.89 45.02 24.05
N THR A 801 -21.56 46.10 23.60
CA THR A 801 -20.91 47.41 23.48
C THR A 801 -21.96 48.52 23.34
N ASP A 802 -21.61 49.75 23.73
CA ASP A 802 -22.38 50.97 23.39
C ASP A 802 -21.94 51.54 22.04
N GLU A 803 -20.89 51.01 21.44
CA GLU A 803 -20.32 51.43 20.16
C GLU A 803 -20.79 50.52 19.00
N ARG A 804 -20.24 50.74 17.83
CA ARG A 804 -20.44 49.80 16.68
C ARG A 804 -19.68 48.50 16.94
N VAL A 805 -20.29 47.43 16.51
CA VAL A 805 -19.53 46.14 16.49
C VAL A 805 -18.52 46.18 15.34
N VAL A 806 -18.92 46.60 14.16
CA VAL A 806 -18.05 46.71 12.98
C VAL A 806 -18.10 48.11 12.37
N LYS A 807 -16.95 48.66 11.99
CA LYS A 807 -16.81 49.80 11.10
C LYS A 807 -16.13 49.34 9.81
N ALA A 808 -16.81 49.48 8.68
CA ALA A 808 -16.28 49.10 7.37
C ALA A 808 -16.05 50.36 6.52
N SER A 809 -14.93 50.45 5.81
CA SER A 809 -14.55 51.51 4.90
C SER A 809 -13.58 51.00 3.83
N GLY A 810 -13.42 51.74 2.73
CA GLY A 810 -12.39 51.41 1.74
C GLY A 810 -12.53 50.04 1.06
N CYS A 811 -13.74 49.69 0.61
CA CYS A 811 -14.05 48.41 -0.05
C CYS A 811 -13.83 47.16 0.84
N GLY A 812 -13.96 47.28 2.16
CA GLY A 812 -13.91 46.15 3.08
C GLY A 812 -15.09 45.19 2.93
N GLU A 813 -14.86 43.90 3.15
CA GLU A 813 -15.88 42.85 3.15
C GLU A 813 -16.17 42.39 4.59
N VAL A 814 -17.45 42.21 4.95
CA VAL A 814 -17.87 41.73 6.29
C VAL A 814 -18.80 40.53 6.15
N ILE A 815 -18.44 39.43 6.80
CA ILE A 815 -19.27 38.22 6.89
C ILE A 815 -19.51 37.89 8.36
N VAL A 816 -20.78 37.74 8.73
CA VAL A 816 -21.21 37.35 10.08
C VAL A 816 -22.05 36.10 9.99
N SER A 817 -21.66 35.06 10.72
CA SER A 817 -22.37 33.78 10.80
C SER A 817 -22.62 33.40 12.26
N GLY A 818 -23.87 33.44 12.68
CA GLY A 818 -24.26 33.17 14.06
C GLY A 818 -23.85 34.26 15.05
N GLY A 819 -23.95 33.94 16.33
CA GLY A 819 -23.52 34.79 17.43
C GLY A 819 -24.63 35.68 18.00
N THR A 820 -24.30 36.37 19.12
CA THR A 820 -25.21 37.27 19.85
C THR A 820 -24.55 38.62 20.04
N TYR A 821 -25.25 39.66 19.63
CA TYR A 821 -24.74 41.03 19.65
C TYR A 821 -25.69 41.94 20.39
N ASN A 822 -25.19 42.59 21.47
CA ASN A 822 -25.97 43.50 22.29
C ASN A 822 -25.36 44.92 22.21
N ILE A 823 -26.11 45.86 21.57
CA ILE A 823 -25.67 47.25 21.43
C ILE A 823 -26.48 48.10 22.39
N THR A 824 -25.86 48.56 23.47
CA THR A 824 -26.50 49.29 24.53
C THR A 824 -26.55 50.78 24.26
N GLY A 825 -25.78 51.30 23.26
CA GLY A 825 -25.75 52.72 22.87
C GLY A 825 -26.67 53.06 21.67
N ILE A 826 -26.42 54.18 21.04
CA ILE A 826 -27.20 54.70 19.90
C ILE A 826 -26.69 54.24 18.55
N ASN A 827 -25.66 53.37 18.50
CA ASN A 827 -24.98 52.95 17.30
C ASN A 827 -25.64 51.72 16.67
N ALA A 828 -25.42 51.56 15.39
CA ALA A 828 -25.81 50.37 14.63
C ALA A 828 -24.71 49.27 14.71
N PHE A 829 -25.06 48.03 14.38
CA PHE A 829 -24.09 46.93 14.32
C PHE A 829 -22.94 47.23 13.35
N LEU A 830 -23.28 47.60 12.13
CA LEU A 830 -22.32 47.96 11.08
C LEU A 830 -22.47 49.45 10.72
N GLY A 831 -21.41 50.22 10.95
CA GLY A 831 -21.25 51.55 10.41
C GLY A 831 -20.42 51.51 9.14
N ALA A 832 -21.01 51.80 7.99
CA ALA A 832 -20.32 51.94 6.72
C ALA A 832 -20.04 53.42 6.42
N ALA A 833 -18.79 53.79 6.20
CA ALA A 833 -18.40 55.03 5.59
C ALA A 833 -17.99 54.76 4.16
N PHE A 834 -18.78 55.16 3.19
CA PHE A 834 -18.56 55.07 1.73
C PHE A 834 -17.72 53.87 1.23
N GLU A 835 -18.33 53.01 0.39
CA GLU A 835 -17.66 51.96 -0.37
C GLU A 835 -17.36 50.66 0.39
N THR A 836 -18.30 50.11 1.16
CA THR A 836 -18.22 48.68 1.59
C THR A 836 -18.54 47.80 0.41
N LYS A 837 -17.65 46.85 0.12
CA LYS A 837 -17.80 45.94 -1.04
C LYS A 837 -19.01 45.01 -0.87
N THR A 838 -19.08 44.30 0.23
CA THR A 838 -20.18 43.39 0.59
C THR A 838 -20.29 43.22 2.10
N ALA A 839 -21.53 43.05 2.58
CA ALA A 839 -21.79 42.63 3.95
C ALA A 839 -22.83 41.50 3.94
N SER A 840 -22.53 40.37 4.60
CA SER A 840 -23.44 39.23 4.70
C SER A 840 -23.67 38.87 6.16
N PHE A 841 -24.92 38.63 6.52
CA PHE A 841 -25.34 38.29 7.89
C PHE A 841 -26.24 37.06 7.84
N THR A 842 -25.87 36.02 8.61
CA THR A 842 -26.59 34.76 8.68
C THR A 842 -26.75 34.34 10.15
N ASP A 843 -27.93 33.93 10.56
CA ASP A 843 -28.26 33.34 11.86
C ASP A 843 -27.78 34.13 13.10
N MET A 844 -27.53 35.42 13.00
CA MET A 844 -27.11 36.27 14.10
C MET A 844 -28.29 36.77 14.92
N LYS A 845 -28.12 36.93 16.24
CA LYS A 845 -29.07 37.56 17.12
C LYS A 845 -28.58 38.97 17.51
N LEU A 846 -29.28 40.00 17.06
CA LEU A 846 -28.98 41.40 17.37
C LEU A 846 -30.02 41.99 18.33
N THR A 847 -29.56 42.61 19.42
CA THR A 847 -30.32 43.48 20.28
C THR A 847 -29.70 44.87 20.25
N ALA A 848 -30.41 45.88 19.79
CA ALA A 848 -29.93 47.25 19.73
C ALA A 848 -30.94 48.18 20.35
N LYS A 849 -30.47 49.13 21.16
CA LYS A 849 -31.32 50.10 21.86
C LYS A 849 -31.99 51.12 20.90
N TYR A 850 -31.25 51.61 19.90
CA TYR A 850 -31.70 52.65 19.01
C TYR A 850 -31.42 52.46 17.53
N GLY A 851 -30.62 51.50 17.19
CA GLY A 851 -30.10 51.35 15.83
C GLY A 851 -30.61 50.10 15.10
N GLY A 852 -30.41 50.09 13.80
CA GLY A 852 -30.61 48.92 12.91
C GLY A 852 -29.32 48.12 12.73
N CYS A 853 -29.40 47.10 11.87
CA CYS A 853 -28.20 46.30 11.54
C CYS A 853 -27.13 47.13 10.83
N VAL A 854 -27.50 48.09 9.99
CA VAL A 854 -26.56 48.85 9.16
C VAL A 854 -26.91 50.34 9.22
N GLN A 855 -25.91 51.14 9.43
CA GLN A 855 -25.97 52.63 9.29
C GLN A 855 -24.99 53.01 8.16
N VAL A 856 -25.51 53.64 7.12
CA VAL A 856 -24.77 54.16 5.97
C VAL A 856 -24.40 55.62 6.18
#